data_0f838e770fc2a0674b40674b2b158f83
#
_entry.id   0f838e770fc2a0674b40674b2b158f83
#
_cell.length_a   1.000
_cell.length_b   1.000
_cell.length_c   1.000
_cell.angle_alpha   90.00
_cell.angle_beta   90.00
_cell.angle_gamma   90.00
#
_symmetry.space_group_name_H-M   'P 1'
#
loop_
_entity.id
_entity.type
_entity.pdbx_description
1 polymer ?
#
loop_
_entity_poly.entity_id
_entity_poly.type
_entity_poly.pdbx_seq_one_letter_code
_entity_poly.pdbx_strand_id
1 'polypeptide(L)'
;MVRIIVWALAAVVADSAWAASSTSITVSPASVTFSYQVGSSTLPTSTKVTVTLPTGTPASTVIVAQQSSAPAWLVVTPSSGYSPLALTVTANPTGLPPGTYPGSIGISTTPATMTLTIPVTLTVSNPPSSLVVISPSANYTAATSSANATLSFSYTTGAAWPAFPSTDPTTSSEIDVASNGGTIPFTVTAANVSGSGASKTPVWVRIGPVGSTPTGLATSGVALSGSYVPISVMLDQTTVQALLPGSYGETVTIAPTTSGSASFVVSLNLVISAGPPSLTSIYPTVIVQNPAVAPLITINGQNFFATSVVTIEEQVGGGCDLNGTPVGTPTQLTTTLLSQQVLEATIPSTSPLVEYPATLCLFVTNPAPPNNPAQVPGGPATFTVLSSGAMAITAITNAASYLLRATQVGTNPDPIADGQTAVSPGEIISIFGQNLGPIVVDTVPLTTVVGVQSFPTSVPDPSNTNNSFQVIFTFWDVTLSPPGNHSVTAPIIMLSNNQINAVVPFELSAVVGTANSSISVQVWDGMASTNIYPVIAIAEDPGLFTLGGLGTGQGAILNYNSSSGSYTINSAKNAAPRGSTIVIYATGLGDLSSPLADGVIANASDVVTDPVQVTIGGQPAVVSYAGAAGGSVAGLIQINTIVPPTISPGTTVSLTVSGGTAATARRSQANVTVAIQ
;
A
#
# COMPACT_ATOMS: atom_id res chain seq x y z
N MET A 1 -1.79 -45.59 -27.48
CA MET A 1 -1.84 -47.04 -27.77
C MET A 1 -2.40 -47.23 -29.15
N VAL A 2 -1.69 -48.02 -29.95
CA VAL A 2 -1.97 -48.57 -31.30
C VAL A 2 -1.81 -47.58 -32.47
N ARG A 3 -0.61 -47.65 -33.04
CA ARG A 3 -0.25 -47.28 -34.41
C ARG A 3 -0.78 -48.36 -35.36
N ILE A 4 -1.32 -47.96 -36.51
CA ILE A 4 -1.45 -48.85 -37.68
C ILE A 4 -0.73 -48.17 -38.83
N ILE A 5 0.36 -48.80 -39.26
CA ILE A 5 1.14 -48.50 -40.47
C ILE A 5 0.54 -49.38 -41.58
N VAL A 6 0.12 -48.76 -42.69
CA VAL A 6 -0.19 -49.48 -43.92
C VAL A 6 0.87 -49.15 -44.96
N TRP A 7 1.64 -50.15 -45.35
CA TRP A 7 2.55 -50.13 -46.50
C TRP A 7 1.74 -50.44 -47.77
N ALA A 8 1.80 -49.54 -48.75
CA ALA A 8 1.37 -49.81 -50.11
C ALA A 8 2.59 -49.99 -51.01
N LEU A 9 2.70 -51.18 -51.52
CA LEU A 9 3.73 -51.67 -52.45
C LEU A 9 3.53 -50.98 -53.83
N ALA A 10 4.49 -50.19 -54.28
CA ALA A 10 4.48 -49.62 -55.64
C ALA A 10 5.01 -50.67 -56.65
N ALA A 11 4.13 -51.15 -57.47
CA ALA A 11 4.50 -51.93 -58.67
C ALA A 11 4.99 -50.94 -59.77
N VAL A 12 6.23 -51.07 -60.17
CA VAL A 12 6.78 -50.40 -61.36
C VAL A 12 6.22 -51.13 -62.57
N VAL A 13 5.27 -50.50 -63.26
CA VAL A 13 4.92 -50.81 -64.65
C VAL A 13 5.60 -49.75 -65.53
N ALA A 14 6.60 -50.15 -66.25
CA ALA A 14 7.18 -49.33 -67.33
C ALA A 14 6.17 -49.29 -68.47
N ASP A 15 5.36 -48.23 -68.48
CA ASP A 15 4.51 -47.92 -69.63
C ASP A 15 5.31 -47.02 -70.60
N SER A 16 5.64 -47.54 -71.71
CA SER A 16 6.19 -46.75 -72.83
C SER A 16 5.10 -45.81 -73.33
N ALA A 17 5.08 -44.63 -72.77
CA ALA A 17 4.20 -43.58 -73.23
C ALA A 17 4.59 -43.17 -74.65
N TRP A 18 3.81 -43.61 -75.61
CA TRP A 18 3.72 -42.96 -76.89
C TRP A 18 3.36 -41.49 -76.63
N ALA A 19 4.30 -40.56 -76.93
CA ALA A 19 4.02 -39.15 -76.89
C ALA A 19 2.85 -38.88 -77.86
N ALA A 20 1.68 -38.61 -77.30
CA ALA A 20 0.55 -38.14 -78.08
C ALA A 20 0.96 -36.84 -78.72
N SER A 21 1.04 -36.85 -80.04
CA SER A 21 1.29 -35.63 -80.82
C SER A 21 0.18 -34.63 -80.47
N SER A 22 0.48 -33.56 -79.73
CA SER A 22 -0.49 -32.52 -79.45
C SER A 22 -0.88 -31.83 -80.76
N THR A 23 -2.16 -31.76 -81.01
CA THR A 23 -2.70 -31.10 -82.23
C THR A 23 -3.01 -29.61 -81.99
N SER A 24 -2.66 -29.09 -80.82
CA SER A 24 -2.96 -27.73 -80.40
C SER A 24 -1.74 -27.02 -79.79
N ILE A 25 -1.74 -25.69 -79.82
CA ILE A 25 -0.73 -24.84 -79.18
C ILE A 25 -0.67 -25.22 -77.70
N THR A 26 0.53 -25.43 -77.18
CA THR A 26 0.76 -25.60 -75.74
C THR A 26 1.47 -24.34 -75.17
N VAL A 27 1.07 -23.97 -73.93
CA VAL A 27 1.64 -22.83 -73.22
C VAL A 27 1.97 -23.20 -71.77
N SER A 28 3.09 -22.71 -71.27
CA SER A 28 3.50 -22.94 -69.90
C SER A 28 4.11 -21.63 -69.30
N PRO A 29 3.54 -21.11 -68.22
CA PRO A 29 2.29 -21.45 -67.55
C PRO A 29 1.03 -21.17 -68.38
N ALA A 30 -0.09 -21.85 -68.08
CA ALA A 30 -1.36 -21.67 -68.77
C ALA A 30 -2.13 -20.41 -68.39
N SER A 31 -1.75 -19.76 -67.32
CA SER A 31 -2.26 -18.45 -66.87
C SER A 31 -1.16 -17.68 -66.15
N VAL A 32 -1.31 -16.35 -66.06
CA VAL A 32 -0.37 -15.46 -65.37
C VAL A 32 -1.12 -14.62 -64.34
N THR A 33 -0.59 -14.56 -63.12
CA THR A 33 -1.13 -13.71 -62.05
C THR A 33 -0.08 -12.78 -61.51
N PHE A 34 -0.45 -11.53 -61.31
CA PHE A 34 0.36 -10.51 -60.65
C PHE A 34 -0.34 -9.96 -59.43
N SER A 35 0.43 -9.60 -58.42
CA SER A 35 -0.04 -8.89 -57.22
C SER A 35 0.77 -7.61 -57.02
N TYR A 36 0.10 -6.54 -56.64
CA TYR A 36 0.71 -5.25 -56.33
C TYR A 36 -0.01 -4.59 -55.16
N GLN A 37 0.74 -3.96 -54.27
CA GLN A 37 0.19 -3.16 -53.19
C GLN A 37 0.41 -1.68 -53.52
N VAL A 38 -0.65 -0.89 -53.43
CA VAL A 38 -0.59 0.56 -53.65
C VAL A 38 0.49 1.18 -52.77
N GLY A 39 1.38 1.98 -53.35
CA GLY A 39 2.49 2.61 -52.63
C GLY A 39 3.74 1.74 -52.47
N SER A 40 3.74 0.50 -52.96
CA SER A 40 4.97 -0.32 -53.00
C SER A 40 6.01 0.29 -53.95
N SER A 41 7.25 0.35 -53.48
CA SER A 41 8.39 0.78 -54.29
C SER A 41 8.83 -0.27 -55.34
N THR A 42 8.34 -1.51 -55.21
CA THR A 42 8.68 -2.62 -56.13
C THR A 42 7.50 -2.97 -57.01
N LEU A 43 7.70 -2.96 -58.31
CA LEU A 43 6.72 -3.44 -59.26
C LEU A 43 6.68 -4.97 -59.33
N PRO A 44 5.55 -5.58 -59.78
CA PRO A 44 5.47 -7.03 -59.94
C PRO A 44 6.58 -7.55 -60.89
N THR A 45 7.19 -8.67 -60.49
CA THR A 45 8.23 -9.32 -61.32
C THR A 45 7.62 -9.87 -62.60
N SER A 46 8.32 -9.69 -63.73
CA SER A 46 7.89 -10.24 -65.01
C SER A 46 7.82 -11.78 -64.99
N THR A 47 6.83 -12.33 -65.66
CA THR A 47 6.65 -13.78 -65.81
C THR A 47 6.96 -14.22 -67.22
N LYS A 48 7.75 -15.28 -67.39
CA LYS A 48 8.02 -15.90 -68.68
C LYS A 48 6.94 -16.93 -69.03
N VAL A 49 6.40 -16.85 -70.20
CA VAL A 49 5.45 -17.82 -70.76
C VAL A 49 6.05 -18.42 -72.05
N THR A 50 6.21 -19.73 -72.10
CA THR A 50 6.72 -20.43 -73.31
C THR A 50 5.55 -20.91 -74.12
N VAL A 51 5.52 -20.58 -75.39
CA VAL A 51 4.51 -21.03 -76.34
C VAL A 51 5.19 -22.03 -77.30
N THR A 52 4.61 -23.22 -77.42
CA THR A 52 5.16 -24.29 -78.23
C THR A 52 4.08 -24.78 -79.22
N LEU A 53 4.43 -24.89 -80.46
CA LEU A 53 3.57 -25.42 -81.52
C LEU A 53 3.63 -26.96 -81.59
N PRO A 54 2.54 -27.61 -82.08
CA PRO A 54 2.51 -29.07 -82.22
C PRO A 54 3.64 -29.59 -83.13
N THR A 55 4.06 -30.82 -82.88
CA THR A 55 5.02 -31.52 -83.75
C THR A 55 4.48 -31.64 -85.15
N GLY A 56 5.31 -31.35 -86.16
CA GLY A 56 4.89 -31.35 -87.56
C GLY A 56 4.43 -30.00 -88.14
N THR A 57 4.37 -28.96 -87.31
CA THR A 57 4.14 -27.57 -87.80
C THR A 57 5.34 -27.10 -88.60
N PRO A 58 5.13 -26.46 -89.79
CA PRO A 58 6.25 -25.94 -90.60
C PRO A 58 7.13 -24.95 -89.82
N ALA A 59 8.43 -25.10 -89.92
CA ALA A 59 9.40 -24.22 -89.23
C ALA A 59 9.27 -22.72 -89.59
N SER A 60 8.63 -22.40 -90.72
CA SER A 60 8.30 -21.05 -91.11
C SER A 60 7.07 -20.44 -90.49
N THR A 61 6.34 -21.23 -89.62
CA THR A 61 5.13 -20.76 -88.94
C THR A 61 5.52 -19.77 -87.87
N VAL A 62 5.02 -18.54 -87.93
CA VAL A 62 5.25 -17.49 -86.96
C VAL A 62 4.14 -17.49 -85.90
N ILE A 63 4.54 -17.48 -84.63
CA ILE A 63 3.64 -17.22 -83.52
C ILE A 63 3.48 -15.71 -83.35
N VAL A 64 2.25 -15.25 -83.29
CA VAL A 64 1.93 -13.86 -83.00
C VAL A 64 1.25 -13.79 -81.66
N ALA A 65 1.77 -12.99 -80.71
CA ALA A 65 1.23 -12.74 -79.41
C ALA A 65 0.65 -11.32 -79.34
N GLN A 66 -0.65 -11.23 -79.19
CA GLN A 66 -1.36 -9.95 -78.98
C GLN A 66 -1.92 -9.86 -77.59
N GLN A 67 -1.58 -8.80 -76.84
CA GLN A 67 -2.32 -8.49 -75.59
C GLN A 67 -3.74 -8.00 -75.91
N SER A 68 -4.68 -8.23 -75.06
CA SER A 68 -6.04 -7.68 -75.15
C SER A 68 -5.97 -6.15 -75.25
N SER A 69 -6.75 -5.54 -76.16
CA SER A 69 -6.70 -4.12 -76.48
C SER A 69 -7.07 -3.15 -75.38
N ALA A 70 -7.31 -3.62 -74.16
CA ALA A 70 -7.93 -2.79 -73.15
C ALA A 70 -7.18 -2.56 -71.86
N PRO A 71 -6.23 -3.25 -71.31
CA PRO A 71 -5.56 -2.62 -70.17
C PRO A 71 -4.14 -2.17 -70.49
N ALA A 72 -3.91 -0.87 -70.39
CA ALA A 72 -2.60 -0.25 -70.44
C ALA A 72 -1.56 -0.80 -69.44
N TRP A 73 -2.02 -1.58 -68.45
CA TRP A 73 -1.17 -2.15 -67.42
C TRP A 73 -0.44 -3.44 -67.85
N LEU A 74 -0.88 -4.12 -68.92
CA LEU A 74 -0.32 -5.39 -69.40
C LEU A 74 0.58 -5.15 -70.58
N VAL A 75 1.81 -5.64 -70.51
CA VAL A 75 2.80 -5.55 -71.65
C VAL A 75 3.38 -6.94 -71.93
N VAL A 76 3.44 -7.32 -73.20
CA VAL A 76 3.94 -8.63 -73.61
C VAL A 76 5.02 -8.42 -74.70
N THR A 77 6.17 -9.03 -74.49
CA THR A 77 7.32 -8.95 -75.45
C THR A 77 8.01 -10.30 -75.55
N PRO A 78 8.45 -10.69 -76.78
CA PRO A 78 8.19 -10.08 -78.04
C PRO A 78 6.76 -10.32 -78.54
N SER A 79 6.28 -9.53 -79.52
CA SER A 79 4.95 -9.67 -80.11
C SER A 79 4.85 -10.79 -81.13
N SER A 80 5.98 -11.37 -81.58
CA SER A 80 6.03 -12.48 -82.56
C SER A 80 7.38 -13.22 -82.51
N GLY A 81 7.39 -14.46 -82.98
CA GLY A 81 8.59 -15.29 -83.07
C GLY A 81 8.28 -16.74 -83.50
N TYR A 82 9.31 -17.57 -83.51
CA TYR A 82 9.21 -18.98 -83.86
C TYR A 82 9.10 -19.92 -82.63
N SER A 83 8.53 -21.05 -82.80
CA SER A 83 8.40 -22.06 -81.73
C SER A 83 9.77 -22.70 -81.39
N PRO A 84 10.08 -22.90 -80.06
CA PRO A 84 9.36 -22.39 -78.89
C PRO A 84 9.57 -20.89 -78.69
N LEU A 85 8.51 -20.07 -78.56
CA LEU A 85 8.55 -18.65 -78.29
C LEU A 85 8.44 -18.35 -76.79
N ALA A 86 9.46 -17.71 -76.26
CA ALA A 86 9.45 -17.25 -74.88
C ALA A 86 8.92 -15.81 -74.85
N LEU A 87 7.74 -15.61 -74.23
CA LEU A 87 7.13 -14.32 -73.99
C LEU A 87 7.51 -13.85 -72.63
N THR A 88 7.88 -12.57 -72.49
CA THR A 88 7.98 -11.89 -71.16
C THR A 88 6.71 -11.08 -70.97
N VAL A 89 5.97 -11.42 -69.93
CA VAL A 89 4.73 -10.77 -69.50
C VAL A 89 5.05 -9.87 -68.33
N THR A 90 4.74 -8.57 -68.43
CA THR A 90 4.95 -7.56 -67.39
C THR A 90 3.66 -6.85 -67.06
N ALA A 91 3.48 -6.48 -65.79
CA ALA A 91 2.38 -5.66 -65.34
C ALA A 91 2.88 -4.33 -64.82
N ASN A 92 2.29 -3.23 -65.25
CA ASN A 92 2.51 -1.90 -64.71
C ASN A 92 1.23 -1.43 -63.96
N PRO A 93 1.15 -1.61 -62.65
CA PRO A 93 -0.02 -1.26 -61.86
C PRO A 93 -0.07 0.23 -61.47
N THR A 94 0.89 1.06 -61.89
CA THR A 94 1.00 2.48 -61.50
C THR A 94 -0.29 3.25 -61.83
N GLY A 95 -0.89 3.90 -60.82
CA GLY A 95 -2.10 4.70 -60.99
C GLY A 95 -3.41 3.88 -60.97
N LEU A 96 -3.34 2.54 -60.86
CA LEU A 96 -4.56 1.74 -60.71
C LEU A 96 -5.09 1.74 -59.27
N PRO A 97 -6.40 2.01 -59.05
CA PRO A 97 -7.01 1.83 -57.73
C PRO A 97 -7.04 0.35 -57.31
N PRO A 98 -7.22 0.05 -56.03
CA PRO A 98 -7.38 -1.32 -55.56
C PRO A 98 -8.52 -2.04 -56.28
N GLY A 99 -8.26 -3.27 -56.72
CA GLY A 99 -9.21 -4.07 -57.46
C GLY A 99 -8.55 -5.24 -58.19
N THR A 100 -9.35 -6.02 -58.89
CA THR A 100 -8.88 -7.13 -59.74
C THR A 100 -9.06 -6.73 -61.20
N TYR A 101 -7.97 -6.77 -61.94
CA TYR A 101 -7.90 -6.36 -63.34
C TYR A 101 -7.64 -7.57 -64.21
N PRO A 102 -8.66 -8.04 -64.97
CA PRO A 102 -8.49 -9.12 -65.93
C PRO A 102 -7.82 -8.61 -67.22
N GLY A 103 -6.99 -9.43 -67.78
CA GLY A 103 -6.37 -9.24 -69.08
C GLY A 103 -6.19 -10.57 -69.80
N SER A 104 -5.78 -10.56 -71.05
CA SER A 104 -5.50 -11.78 -71.81
C SER A 104 -4.43 -11.56 -72.86
N ILE A 105 -3.76 -12.63 -73.23
CA ILE A 105 -2.78 -12.68 -74.35
C ILE A 105 -3.37 -13.66 -75.36
N GLY A 106 -3.77 -13.14 -76.50
CA GLY A 106 -4.15 -13.91 -77.68
C GLY A 106 -2.93 -14.45 -78.42
N ILE A 107 -2.81 -15.74 -78.61
CA ILE A 107 -1.79 -16.40 -79.38
C ILE A 107 -2.42 -16.84 -80.68
N SER A 108 -1.82 -16.52 -81.84
CA SER A 108 -2.24 -16.97 -83.14
C SER A 108 -1.02 -17.37 -83.99
N THR A 109 -1.24 -18.14 -85.04
CA THR A 109 -0.16 -18.49 -85.99
C THR A 109 -0.34 -17.75 -87.35
N THR A 110 0.76 -17.56 -88.04
CA THR A 110 0.70 -17.05 -89.41
C THR A 110 1.44 -18.03 -90.35
N PRO A 111 0.70 -18.70 -91.26
CA PRO A 111 -0.73 -18.52 -91.60
C PRO A 111 -1.64 -18.88 -90.43
N ALA A 112 -2.80 -18.22 -90.29
CA ALA A 112 -3.74 -18.31 -89.20
C ALA A 112 -4.47 -19.66 -89.20
N THR A 113 -3.87 -20.69 -88.58
CA THR A 113 -4.42 -22.04 -88.45
C THR A 113 -4.76 -22.46 -87.05
N MET A 114 -4.17 -21.77 -86.04
CA MET A 114 -4.33 -22.07 -84.62
C MET A 114 -4.43 -20.81 -83.82
N THR A 115 -5.26 -20.85 -82.75
CA THR A 115 -5.43 -19.77 -81.75
C THR A 115 -5.51 -20.32 -80.36
N LEU A 116 -5.01 -19.54 -79.36
CA LEU A 116 -5.12 -19.83 -77.92
C LEU A 116 -5.16 -18.51 -77.16
N THR A 117 -5.88 -18.46 -76.04
CA THR A 117 -5.90 -17.31 -75.17
C THR A 117 -5.32 -17.68 -73.80
N ILE A 118 -4.37 -16.88 -73.29
CA ILE A 118 -3.76 -17.03 -72.00
C ILE A 118 -4.39 -15.98 -71.08
N PRO A 119 -5.13 -16.34 -70.06
CA PRO A 119 -5.68 -15.38 -69.10
C PRO A 119 -4.56 -14.79 -68.22
N VAL A 120 -4.65 -13.46 -67.97
CA VAL A 120 -3.76 -12.72 -67.10
C VAL A 120 -4.62 -11.99 -66.05
N THR A 121 -4.24 -12.07 -64.78
CA THR A 121 -4.93 -11.35 -63.73
C THR A 121 -3.95 -10.53 -62.93
N LEU A 122 -4.25 -9.25 -62.71
CA LEU A 122 -3.53 -8.37 -61.81
C LEU A 122 -4.46 -8.03 -60.60
N THR A 123 -3.97 -8.29 -59.41
CA THR A 123 -4.65 -7.89 -58.16
C THR A 123 -3.90 -6.71 -57.52
N VAL A 124 -4.56 -5.58 -57.39
CA VAL A 124 -4.05 -4.38 -56.70
C VAL A 124 -4.74 -4.31 -55.33
N SER A 125 -3.96 -4.28 -54.27
CA SER A 125 -4.47 -4.20 -52.87
C SER A 125 -4.08 -2.88 -52.21
N ASN A 126 -4.87 -2.46 -51.25
CA ASN A 126 -4.45 -1.38 -50.34
C ASN A 126 -3.29 -1.85 -49.45
N PRO A 127 -2.42 -0.93 -49.01
CA PRO A 127 -1.51 -1.24 -47.92
C PRO A 127 -2.31 -1.68 -46.69
N PRO A 128 -1.79 -2.60 -45.87
CA PRO A 128 -2.44 -2.97 -44.62
C PRO A 128 -2.62 -1.73 -43.76
N SER A 129 -3.83 -1.53 -43.25
CA SER A 129 -4.11 -0.44 -42.31
C SER A 129 -3.32 -0.69 -41.02
N SER A 130 -2.71 0.36 -40.45
CA SER A 130 -1.99 0.32 -39.21
C SER A 130 -2.54 1.36 -38.23
N LEU A 131 -2.38 1.10 -36.93
CA LEU A 131 -2.71 2.07 -35.91
C LEU A 131 -1.72 3.23 -35.94
N VAL A 132 -2.23 4.43 -35.76
CA VAL A 132 -1.49 5.67 -35.55
C VAL A 132 -1.79 6.12 -34.13
N VAL A 133 -0.75 6.31 -33.32
CA VAL A 133 -0.87 6.70 -31.92
C VAL A 133 -0.06 7.97 -31.71
N ILE A 134 -0.72 9.00 -31.23
CA ILE A 134 -0.11 10.28 -30.84
C ILE A 134 -0.67 10.70 -29.49
N SER A 135 -0.16 11.75 -28.90
CA SER A 135 -0.74 12.37 -27.72
C SER A 135 -0.58 13.88 -27.78
N PRO A 136 -1.62 14.64 -27.42
CA PRO A 136 -1.53 16.08 -27.25
C PRO A 136 -0.87 16.47 -25.91
N SER A 137 -0.65 15.52 -25.01
CA SER A 137 -0.16 15.76 -23.64
C SER A 137 1.33 16.10 -23.61
N ALA A 138 1.70 17.08 -22.79
CA ALA A 138 3.08 17.57 -22.67
C ALA A 138 4.07 16.53 -22.10
N ASN A 139 3.58 15.54 -21.38
CA ASN A 139 4.37 14.44 -20.79
C ASN A 139 4.56 13.24 -21.74
N TYR A 140 4.14 13.35 -23.01
CA TYR A 140 4.31 12.31 -24.02
C TYR A 140 5.59 12.52 -24.84
N THR A 141 6.32 11.45 -25.03
CA THR A 141 7.46 11.38 -25.97
C THR A 141 7.15 10.34 -27.03
N ALA A 142 7.20 10.73 -28.31
CA ALA A 142 6.90 9.86 -29.44
C ALA A 142 7.89 8.71 -29.58
N ALA A 143 7.43 7.58 -30.14
CA ALA A 143 8.28 6.44 -30.46
C ALA A 143 9.35 6.80 -31.48
N THR A 144 10.51 6.19 -31.33
CA THR A 144 11.63 6.25 -32.31
C THR A 144 11.88 4.85 -32.86
N SER A 145 12.78 4.73 -33.84
CA SER A 145 13.18 3.43 -34.42
C SER A 145 13.81 2.47 -33.37
N SER A 146 14.26 2.98 -32.24
CA SER A 146 14.95 2.23 -31.19
C SER A 146 14.23 2.22 -29.81
N ALA A 147 13.13 2.98 -29.68
CA ALA A 147 12.41 3.09 -28.40
C ALA A 147 10.90 3.24 -28.60
N ASN A 148 10.11 2.65 -27.69
CA ASN A 148 8.67 2.86 -27.64
C ASN A 148 8.32 4.32 -27.32
N ALA A 149 7.10 4.74 -27.63
CA ALA A 149 6.55 5.98 -27.08
C ALA A 149 6.50 5.92 -25.56
N THR A 150 6.66 7.05 -24.89
CA THR A 150 6.65 7.13 -23.42
C THR A 150 5.69 8.20 -22.93
N LEU A 151 5.04 7.91 -21.80
CA LEU A 151 4.32 8.87 -20.97
C LEU A 151 5.03 8.95 -19.61
N SER A 152 5.35 10.15 -19.17
CA SER A 152 6.05 10.37 -17.91
C SER A 152 5.14 11.09 -16.92
N PHE A 153 4.99 10.52 -15.74
CA PHE A 153 4.20 11.03 -14.63
C PHE A 153 5.10 11.34 -13.43
N SER A 154 4.65 12.24 -12.57
CA SER A 154 5.33 12.52 -11.33
C SER A 154 4.33 12.78 -10.21
N TYR A 155 4.69 12.38 -8.99
CA TYR A 155 3.93 12.66 -7.79
C TYR A 155 4.90 12.90 -6.63
N THR A 156 4.56 13.87 -5.75
CA THR A 156 5.31 14.09 -4.51
C THR A 156 4.44 13.64 -3.34
N THR A 157 4.98 12.79 -2.47
CA THR A 157 4.23 12.29 -1.31
C THR A 157 3.77 13.44 -0.41
N GLY A 158 2.53 13.36 0.04
CA GLY A 158 1.89 14.42 0.83
C GLY A 158 1.39 15.62 0.03
N ALA A 159 1.64 15.69 -1.28
CA ALA A 159 1.04 16.73 -2.13
C ALA A 159 -0.46 16.51 -2.30
N ALA A 160 -1.20 17.61 -2.45
CA ALA A 160 -2.62 17.54 -2.75
C ALA A 160 -2.86 16.81 -4.07
N TRP A 161 -3.82 15.87 -4.08
CA TRP A 161 -4.20 15.17 -5.29
C TRP A 161 -5.04 16.09 -6.19
N PRO A 162 -4.72 16.21 -7.50
CA PRO A 162 -5.52 17.05 -8.40
C PRO A 162 -6.97 16.57 -8.48
N ALA A 163 -7.91 17.51 -8.47
CA ALA A 163 -9.32 17.19 -8.63
C ALA A 163 -9.61 16.70 -10.06
N PHE A 164 -10.52 15.74 -10.20
CA PHE A 164 -10.98 15.28 -11.51
C PHE A 164 -12.09 16.18 -12.09
N PRO A 165 -12.14 16.42 -13.42
CA PRO A 165 -11.18 16.00 -14.44
C PRO A 165 -9.88 16.79 -14.34
N SER A 166 -8.75 16.06 -14.27
CA SER A 166 -7.43 16.69 -14.19
C SER A 166 -6.85 16.91 -15.60
N THR A 167 -6.41 18.13 -15.85
CA THR A 167 -5.57 18.48 -17.02
C THR A 167 -4.10 18.54 -16.63
N ASP A 168 -3.77 18.18 -15.38
CA ASP A 168 -2.42 18.18 -14.86
C ASP A 168 -1.60 17.05 -15.52
N PRO A 169 -0.59 17.37 -16.35
CA PRO A 169 0.21 16.36 -17.05
C PRO A 169 1.05 15.50 -16.10
N THR A 170 1.17 15.85 -14.82
CA THR A 170 1.87 15.02 -13.84
C THR A 170 1.07 13.80 -13.42
N THR A 171 -0.26 13.84 -13.48
CA THR A 171 -1.16 12.79 -13.01
C THR A 171 -2.11 12.24 -14.07
N SER A 172 -2.27 12.91 -15.21
CA SER A 172 -3.14 12.47 -16.30
C SER A 172 -2.54 12.76 -17.67
N SER A 173 -2.93 11.96 -18.64
CA SER A 173 -2.51 12.10 -20.04
C SER A 173 -3.59 11.58 -20.96
N GLU A 174 -3.53 12.01 -22.24
CA GLU A 174 -4.41 11.56 -23.30
C GLU A 174 -3.58 10.87 -24.38
N ILE A 175 -4.07 9.75 -24.89
CA ILE A 175 -3.54 9.04 -26.05
C ILE A 175 -4.60 9.05 -27.13
N ASP A 176 -4.26 9.55 -28.30
CA ASP A 176 -5.11 9.62 -29.47
C ASP A 176 -4.82 8.47 -30.43
N VAL A 177 -5.82 7.65 -30.71
CA VAL A 177 -5.70 6.47 -31.57
C VAL A 177 -6.49 6.67 -32.87
N ALA A 178 -5.80 6.55 -33.99
CA ALA A 178 -6.38 6.62 -35.34
C ALA A 178 -5.89 5.47 -36.22
N SER A 179 -6.37 5.40 -37.46
CA SER A 179 -5.87 4.49 -38.48
C SER A 179 -5.32 5.31 -39.67
N ASN A 180 -4.24 4.83 -40.31
CA ASN A 180 -3.74 5.40 -41.57
C ASN A 180 -4.44 4.86 -42.81
N GLY A 181 -5.47 4.02 -42.66
CA GLY A 181 -6.16 3.38 -43.75
C GLY A 181 -7.62 3.06 -43.44
N GLY A 182 -7.99 1.79 -43.45
CA GLY A 182 -9.33 1.33 -43.10
C GLY A 182 -9.66 1.39 -41.61
N THR A 183 -10.86 0.98 -41.28
CA THR A 183 -11.34 0.90 -39.90
C THR A 183 -10.63 -0.22 -39.13
N ILE A 184 -10.07 0.07 -37.95
CA ILE A 184 -9.38 -0.90 -37.09
C ILE A 184 -10.01 -0.87 -35.69
N PRO A 185 -10.79 -1.88 -35.31
CA PRO A 185 -11.19 -2.07 -33.92
C PRO A 185 -9.94 -2.42 -33.08
N PHE A 186 -9.84 -1.83 -31.88
CA PHE A 186 -8.69 -2.01 -31.00
C PHE A 186 -9.10 -2.13 -29.53
N THR A 187 -8.23 -2.73 -28.75
CA THR A 187 -8.28 -2.73 -27.28
C THR A 187 -7.05 -2.01 -26.73
N VAL A 188 -7.22 -1.34 -25.60
CA VAL A 188 -6.16 -0.70 -24.82
C VAL A 188 -6.10 -1.39 -23.47
N THR A 189 -4.92 -1.85 -23.06
CA THR A 189 -4.72 -2.52 -21.75
C THR A 189 -3.49 -1.97 -21.05
N ALA A 190 -3.59 -1.74 -19.73
CA ALA A 190 -2.44 -1.44 -18.89
C ALA A 190 -1.95 -2.70 -18.18
N ALA A 191 -0.64 -2.86 -18.11
CA ALA A 191 0.01 -3.98 -17.44
C ALA A 191 1.38 -3.59 -16.88
N ASN A 192 1.80 -4.28 -15.82
CA ASN A 192 3.16 -4.16 -15.29
C ASN A 192 4.20 -4.65 -16.30
N VAL A 193 5.36 -4.00 -16.34
CA VAL A 193 6.50 -4.48 -17.13
C VAL A 193 7.00 -5.79 -16.54
N SER A 194 6.89 -6.88 -17.31
CA SER A 194 7.41 -8.18 -16.92
C SER A 194 8.94 -8.15 -16.93
N GLY A 195 9.63 -8.32 -15.80
CA GLY A 195 11.06 -8.63 -15.86
C GLY A 195 12.04 -8.10 -14.82
N SER A 196 11.64 -7.43 -13.77
CA SER A 196 12.55 -7.18 -12.65
C SER A 196 12.01 -7.78 -11.37
N GLY A 197 12.81 -8.59 -10.66
CA GLY A 197 12.47 -9.37 -9.46
C GLY A 197 12.01 -8.58 -8.23
N ALA A 198 11.26 -7.53 -8.42
CA ALA A 198 10.57 -6.78 -7.38
C ALA A 198 9.12 -7.31 -7.28
N SER A 199 8.66 -7.43 -6.05
CA SER A 199 7.25 -7.65 -5.67
C SER A 199 6.32 -6.97 -6.68
N LYS A 200 5.31 -7.72 -7.17
CA LYS A 200 4.30 -7.20 -8.12
C LYS A 200 3.66 -5.94 -7.51
N THR A 201 4.13 -4.77 -7.95
CA THR A 201 3.41 -3.53 -7.64
C THR A 201 2.05 -3.60 -8.33
N PRO A 202 0.95 -3.22 -7.66
CA PRO A 202 -0.34 -3.11 -8.32
C PRO A 202 -0.24 -2.10 -9.48
N VAL A 203 -1.02 -2.31 -10.54
CA VAL A 203 -1.06 -1.37 -11.67
C VAL A 203 -1.54 -0.01 -11.19
N TRP A 204 -0.69 1.00 -11.38
CA TRP A 204 -0.87 2.35 -10.82
C TRP A 204 -1.56 3.33 -11.78
N VAL A 205 -2.01 2.89 -12.95
CA VAL A 205 -2.83 3.68 -13.88
C VAL A 205 -4.24 3.12 -14.03
N ARG A 206 -5.15 3.98 -14.47
CA ARG A 206 -6.50 3.64 -14.95
C ARG A 206 -6.67 4.18 -16.35
N ILE A 207 -7.41 3.46 -17.18
CA ILE A 207 -7.66 3.77 -18.59
C ILE A 207 -9.16 3.86 -18.83
N GLY A 208 -9.56 4.84 -19.62
CA GLY A 208 -10.97 5.02 -20.00
C GLY A 208 -11.15 6.04 -21.11
N PRO A 209 -12.39 6.27 -21.56
CA PRO A 209 -12.69 7.35 -22.50
C PRO A 209 -12.43 8.71 -21.84
N VAL A 210 -12.00 9.69 -22.65
CA VAL A 210 -11.83 11.08 -22.18
C VAL A 210 -13.17 11.68 -21.72
N GLY A 211 -13.13 12.49 -20.66
CA GLY A 211 -14.32 13.14 -20.08
C GLY A 211 -15.03 12.32 -19.00
N SER A 212 -14.54 11.13 -18.67
CA SER A 212 -14.99 10.33 -17.53
C SER A 212 -13.82 9.91 -16.65
N THR A 213 -14.04 9.69 -15.35
CA THR A 213 -13.00 9.15 -14.46
C THR A 213 -12.69 7.71 -14.86
N PRO A 214 -11.47 7.41 -15.33
CA PRO A 214 -11.10 6.05 -15.65
C PRO A 214 -11.10 5.16 -14.40
N THR A 215 -11.79 4.03 -14.46
CA THR A 215 -11.83 3.06 -13.35
C THR A 215 -11.25 1.70 -13.71
N GLY A 216 -11.03 1.44 -15.02
CA GLY A 216 -10.59 0.17 -15.55
C GLY A 216 -9.10 0.13 -15.90
N LEU A 217 -8.60 -1.09 -16.12
CA LEU A 217 -7.27 -1.37 -16.67
C LEU A 217 -7.31 -1.60 -18.18
N ALA A 218 -8.48 -1.57 -18.78
CA ALA A 218 -8.68 -1.77 -20.21
C ALA A 218 -9.88 -0.95 -20.73
N THR A 219 -9.77 -0.57 -22.00
CA THR A 219 -10.87 0.03 -22.77
C THR A 219 -10.77 -0.43 -24.23
N SER A 220 -11.75 -0.09 -25.06
CA SER A 220 -11.75 -0.43 -26.48
C SER A 220 -12.30 0.71 -27.33
N GLY A 221 -11.95 0.70 -28.61
CA GLY A 221 -12.43 1.70 -29.55
C GLY A 221 -12.34 1.21 -30.98
N VAL A 222 -12.72 2.07 -31.90
CA VAL A 222 -12.62 1.84 -33.35
C VAL A 222 -11.88 2.99 -33.97
N ALA A 223 -10.63 2.74 -34.40
CA ALA A 223 -9.81 3.72 -35.08
C ALA A 223 -10.28 3.90 -36.54
N LEU A 224 -10.47 5.14 -36.91
CA LEU A 224 -10.88 5.55 -38.25
C LEU A 224 -9.76 6.37 -38.93
N SER A 225 -9.74 6.39 -40.26
CA SER A 225 -8.86 7.26 -40.98
C SER A 225 -9.32 8.72 -40.87
N GLY A 226 -8.39 9.60 -40.47
CA GLY A 226 -8.67 11.03 -40.33
C GLY A 226 -9.47 11.46 -39.11
N SER A 227 -9.74 10.53 -38.16
CA SER A 227 -10.40 10.82 -36.90
C SER A 227 -9.70 10.09 -35.74
N TYR A 228 -9.47 10.80 -34.64
CA TYR A 228 -8.84 10.24 -33.45
C TYR A 228 -9.87 9.79 -32.43
N VAL A 229 -9.57 8.68 -31.76
CA VAL A 229 -10.29 8.20 -30.58
C VAL A 229 -9.44 8.53 -29.35
N PRO A 230 -9.83 9.50 -28.53
CA PRO A 230 -9.07 9.92 -27.38
C PRO A 230 -9.26 8.93 -26.22
N ILE A 231 -8.16 8.51 -25.61
CA ILE A 231 -8.10 7.60 -24.46
C ILE A 231 -7.41 8.33 -23.31
N SER A 232 -8.09 8.41 -22.18
CA SER A 232 -7.51 8.94 -20.94
C SER A 232 -6.67 7.88 -20.24
N VAL A 233 -5.45 8.25 -19.86
CA VAL A 233 -4.54 7.48 -18.99
C VAL A 233 -4.30 8.30 -17.73
N MET A 234 -4.71 7.82 -16.59
CA MET A 234 -4.71 8.55 -15.33
C MET A 234 -4.04 7.74 -14.22
N LEU A 235 -3.32 8.41 -13.32
CA LEU A 235 -2.79 7.77 -12.12
C LEU A 235 -3.94 7.32 -11.20
N ASP A 236 -3.83 6.13 -10.65
CA ASP A 236 -4.71 5.64 -9.58
C ASP A 236 -4.26 6.19 -8.23
N GLN A 237 -5.05 7.11 -7.67
CA GLN A 237 -4.72 7.80 -6.43
C GLN A 237 -4.36 6.84 -5.30
N THR A 238 -5.21 5.85 -5.04
CA THR A 238 -5.03 4.90 -3.92
C THR A 238 -3.73 4.12 -4.06
N THR A 239 -3.45 3.64 -5.28
CA THR A 239 -2.24 2.87 -5.55
C THR A 239 -1.00 3.75 -5.46
N VAL A 240 -1.00 4.94 -6.08
CA VAL A 240 0.16 5.83 -6.14
C VAL A 240 0.52 6.37 -4.76
N GLN A 241 -0.47 6.73 -3.94
CA GLN A 241 -0.23 7.21 -2.57
C GLN A 241 0.32 6.14 -1.62
N ALA A 242 0.12 4.85 -1.96
CA ALA A 242 0.69 3.73 -1.21
C ALA A 242 2.12 3.34 -1.67
N LEU A 243 2.59 3.86 -2.80
CA LEU A 243 3.93 3.57 -3.30
C LEU A 243 4.98 4.40 -2.56
N LEU A 244 6.15 3.81 -2.34
CA LEU A 244 7.31 4.50 -1.78
C LEU A 244 7.95 5.43 -2.84
N PRO A 245 8.73 6.44 -2.44
CA PRO A 245 9.54 7.22 -3.36
C PRO A 245 10.44 6.33 -4.20
N GLY A 246 10.45 6.60 -5.52
CA GLY A 246 11.18 5.78 -6.49
C GLY A 246 10.68 5.96 -7.91
N SER A 247 11.19 5.15 -8.82
CA SER A 247 10.77 5.12 -10.22
C SER A 247 10.05 3.82 -10.52
N TYR A 248 8.90 3.92 -11.16
CA TYR A 248 8.01 2.81 -11.49
C TYR A 248 7.71 2.80 -12.98
N GLY A 249 7.70 1.61 -13.57
CA GLY A 249 7.45 1.42 -14.98
C GLY A 249 6.25 0.52 -15.23
N GLU A 250 5.41 0.91 -16.19
CA GLU A 250 4.30 0.11 -16.70
C GLU A 250 4.21 0.24 -18.22
N THR A 251 3.30 -0.47 -18.85
CA THR A 251 3.02 -0.35 -20.28
C THR A 251 1.55 -0.23 -20.55
N VAL A 252 1.21 0.58 -21.52
CA VAL A 252 -0.11 0.56 -22.17
C VAL A 252 0.07 -0.03 -23.56
N THR A 253 -0.66 -1.11 -23.82
CA THR A 253 -0.67 -1.78 -25.12
C THR A 253 -1.97 -1.47 -25.84
N ILE A 254 -1.86 -0.91 -27.05
CA ILE A 254 -2.97 -0.68 -27.98
C ILE A 254 -2.89 -1.79 -29.03
N ALA A 255 -3.81 -2.75 -28.96
CA ALA A 255 -3.81 -3.94 -29.80
C ALA A 255 -5.00 -3.94 -30.77
N PRO A 256 -4.76 -4.09 -32.09
CA PRO A 256 -5.85 -4.35 -33.03
C PRO A 256 -6.54 -5.67 -32.69
N THR A 257 -7.87 -5.71 -32.81
CA THR A 257 -8.64 -6.95 -32.62
C THR A 257 -8.75 -7.77 -33.90
N THR A 258 -8.33 -7.21 -35.04
CA THR A 258 -8.28 -7.90 -36.34
C THR A 258 -6.84 -8.33 -36.66
N SER A 259 -6.69 -9.50 -37.29
CA SER A 259 -5.38 -10.02 -37.70
C SER A 259 -4.74 -9.15 -38.78
N GLY A 260 -3.42 -8.94 -38.72
CA GLY A 260 -2.62 -8.28 -39.77
C GLY A 260 -2.06 -6.91 -39.44
N SER A 261 -2.47 -6.27 -38.35
CA SER A 261 -1.89 -5.02 -37.88
C SER A 261 -1.07 -5.23 -36.61
N ALA A 262 0.06 -4.54 -36.47
CA ALA A 262 0.88 -4.61 -35.26
C ALA A 262 0.27 -3.83 -34.08
N SER A 263 0.52 -4.32 -32.86
CA SER A 263 0.19 -3.59 -31.63
C SER A 263 1.17 -2.43 -31.42
N PHE A 264 0.69 -1.37 -30.79
CA PHE A 264 1.48 -0.23 -30.37
C PHE A 264 1.65 -0.26 -28.84
N VAL A 265 2.89 -0.06 -28.37
CA VAL A 265 3.20 -0.05 -26.94
C VAL A 265 3.66 1.32 -26.52
N VAL A 266 3.05 1.86 -25.46
CA VAL A 266 3.47 3.08 -24.77
C VAL A 266 4.06 2.67 -23.43
N SER A 267 5.31 3.02 -23.17
CA SER A 267 5.96 2.84 -21.87
C SER A 267 5.53 3.96 -20.93
N LEU A 268 5.14 3.61 -19.72
CA LEU A 268 4.75 4.56 -18.69
C LEU A 268 5.85 4.63 -17.64
N ASN A 269 6.30 5.84 -17.31
CA ASN A 269 7.27 6.11 -16.26
C ASN A 269 6.62 6.98 -15.19
N LEU A 270 6.61 6.53 -13.94
CA LEU A 270 6.17 7.32 -12.80
C LEU A 270 7.37 7.56 -11.88
N VAL A 271 7.63 8.81 -11.55
CA VAL A 271 8.61 9.20 -10.54
C VAL A 271 7.86 9.71 -9.30
N ILE A 272 8.01 9.00 -8.20
CA ILE A 272 7.51 9.44 -6.90
C ILE A 272 8.66 10.07 -6.13
N SER A 273 8.53 11.36 -5.83
CA SER A 273 9.48 12.10 -5.00
C SER A 273 9.02 12.11 -3.55
N ALA A 274 9.98 12.02 -2.62
CA ALA A 274 9.69 12.23 -1.21
C ALA A 274 9.30 13.69 -0.98
N GLY A 275 8.15 13.93 -0.33
CA GLY A 275 7.82 15.23 0.21
C GLY A 275 8.68 15.57 1.44
N PRO A 276 8.74 16.83 1.88
CA PRO A 276 9.44 17.17 3.10
C PRO A 276 8.81 16.42 4.28
N PRO A 277 9.63 15.90 5.21
CA PRO A 277 9.11 15.29 6.42
C PRO A 277 8.48 16.38 7.31
N SER A 278 7.46 16.00 8.07
CA SER A 278 6.92 16.86 9.12
C SER A 278 6.88 16.11 10.43
N LEU A 279 7.20 16.80 11.55
CA LEU A 279 7.14 16.23 12.88
C LEU A 279 5.87 16.71 13.58
N THR A 280 5.16 15.79 14.21
CA THR A 280 3.98 16.10 15.04
C THR A 280 4.33 16.01 16.53
N SER A 281 5.03 14.95 16.94
CA SER A 281 5.46 14.73 18.32
C SER A 281 6.65 13.78 18.39
N ILE A 282 7.33 13.79 19.52
CA ILE A 282 8.36 12.81 19.87
C ILE A 282 8.07 12.25 21.26
N TYR A 283 8.55 11.03 21.51
CA TYR A 283 8.42 10.38 22.80
C TYR A 283 9.62 9.44 23.06
N PRO A 284 10.20 9.43 24.28
CA PRO A 284 9.95 10.37 25.39
C PRO A 284 10.43 11.79 25.08
N THR A 285 9.85 12.79 25.79
CA THR A 285 10.28 14.18 25.70
C THR A 285 11.36 14.53 26.73
N VAL A 286 11.68 13.56 27.60
CA VAL A 286 12.67 13.70 28.67
C VAL A 286 13.47 12.42 28.78
N ILE A 287 14.77 12.55 28.90
CA ILE A 287 15.69 11.47 29.25
C ILE A 287 16.60 11.94 30.40
N VAL A 288 17.24 10.99 31.07
CA VAL A 288 18.18 11.29 32.15
C VAL A 288 19.61 11.21 31.63
N GLN A 289 20.48 12.08 32.12
CA GLN A 289 21.90 12.05 31.76
C GLN A 289 22.54 10.69 32.07
N ASN A 290 23.54 10.31 31.27
CA ASN A 290 24.27 9.04 31.39
C ASN A 290 23.34 7.81 31.52
N PRO A 291 22.41 7.65 30.58
CA PRO A 291 21.43 6.56 30.67
C PRO A 291 22.13 5.20 30.58
N ALA A 292 21.78 4.27 31.48
CA ALA A 292 22.34 2.91 31.52
C ALA A 292 22.00 2.10 30.25
N VAL A 293 20.88 2.42 29.61
CA VAL A 293 20.43 1.82 28.35
C VAL A 293 20.25 2.95 27.33
N ALA A 294 20.64 2.68 26.09
CA ALA A 294 20.47 3.62 25.00
C ALA A 294 18.99 4.03 24.84
N PRO A 295 18.64 5.32 25.02
CA PRO A 295 17.25 5.75 24.90
C PRO A 295 16.73 5.56 23.49
N LEU A 296 15.50 5.05 23.39
CA LEU A 296 14.76 4.95 22.14
C LEU A 296 13.76 6.11 22.07
N ILE A 297 13.80 6.88 20.99
CA ILE A 297 12.88 7.98 20.71
C ILE A 297 11.93 7.56 19.63
N THR A 298 10.64 7.54 19.90
CA THR A 298 9.58 7.41 18.90
C THR A 298 9.26 8.79 18.33
N ILE A 299 9.25 8.93 17.02
CA ILE A 299 9.06 10.17 16.29
C ILE A 299 7.82 10.03 15.43
N ASN A 300 6.82 10.85 15.69
CA ASN A 300 5.57 10.90 14.93
C ASN A 300 5.56 12.06 13.96
N GLY A 301 4.98 11.83 12.78
CA GLY A 301 4.93 12.86 11.74
C GLY A 301 4.34 12.34 10.44
N GLN A 302 4.83 12.85 9.32
CA GLN A 302 4.42 12.42 7.99
C GLN A 302 5.62 12.41 7.03
N ASN A 303 5.48 11.67 5.94
CA ASN A 303 6.49 11.53 4.89
C ASN A 303 7.80 10.94 5.38
N PHE A 304 7.76 9.97 6.27
CA PHE A 304 8.93 9.22 6.70
C PHE A 304 9.17 8.01 5.77
N PHE A 305 10.47 7.76 5.51
CA PHE A 305 10.92 6.66 4.65
C PHE A 305 12.07 5.90 5.30
N ALA A 306 12.37 4.71 4.81
CA ALA A 306 13.49 3.90 5.31
C ALA A 306 14.86 4.60 5.16
N THR A 307 14.92 5.63 4.32
CA THR A 307 16.10 6.46 4.08
C THR A 307 16.06 7.78 4.85
N SER A 308 15.01 8.06 5.64
CA SER A 308 14.94 9.26 6.48
C SER A 308 16.07 9.23 7.52
N VAL A 309 16.69 10.37 7.72
CA VAL A 309 17.80 10.55 8.65
C VAL A 309 17.32 11.40 9.81
N VAL A 310 17.48 10.90 11.03
CA VAL A 310 17.22 11.64 12.27
C VAL A 310 18.52 12.20 12.78
N THR A 311 18.54 13.51 13.07
CA THR A 311 19.68 14.21 13.67
C THR A 311 19.27 14.91 14.95
N ILE A 312 20.18 14.94 15.92
CA ILE A 312 20.03 15.69 17.15
C ILE A 312 21.18 16.68 17.31
N GLU A 313 20.90 17.83 17.92
CA GLU A 313 21.87 18.84 18.28
C GLU A 313 21.49 19.53 19.58
N GLU A 314 22.43 20.15 20.26
CA GLU A 314 22.15 20.92 21.47
C GLU A 314 21.50 22.25 21.13
N GLN A 315 20.46 22.64 21.89
CA GLN A 315 19.81 23.95 21.79
C GLN A 315 20.73 25.04 22.25
N VAL A 316 20.90 26.09 21.46
CA VAL A 316 21.74 27.25 21.80
C VAL A 316 20.94 28.52 21.75
N GLY A 317 21.14 29.40 22.75
CA GLY A 317 20.48 30.71 22.79
C GLY A 317 18.97 30.68 22.96
N GLY A 318 18.38 29.53 23.38
CA GLY A 318 16.94 29.38 23.65
C GLY A 318 16.09 29.04 22.44
N GLY A 319 16.69 28.70 21.30
CA GLY A 319 15.97 28.25 20.10
C GLY A 319 16.66 27.06 19.41
N CYS A 320 15.88 26.24 18.73
CA CYS A 320 16.36 25.31 17.74
C CYS A 320 16.35 26.03 16.40
N ASP A 321 17.51 26.32 15.85
CA ASP A 321 17.60 27.12 14.63
C ASP A 321 17.97 26.22 13.43
N LEU A 322 17.02 26.08 12.50
CA LEU A 322 17.23 25.40 11.21
C LEU A 322 18.22 26.15 10.30
N ASN A 323 18.46 27.42 10.54
CA ASN A 323 19.30 28.30 9.71
C ASN A 323 20.53 28.87 10.45
N GLY A 324 20.68 28.56 11.75
CA GLY A 324 21.82 28.92 12.54
C GLY A 324 23.04 28.04 12.28
N THR A 325 24.23 28.55 12.55
CA THR A 325 25.42 27.67 12.66
C THR A 325 25.22 26.77 13.87
N PRO A 326 25.11 25.44 13.70
CA PRO A 326 24.94 24.52 14.83
C PRO A 326 26.13 24.70 15.78
N VAL A 327 25.86 24.87 17.07
CA VAL A 327 26.90 24.82 18.09
C VAL A 327 27.13 23.35 18.40
N GLY A 328 28.07 22.78 17.71
CA GLY A 328 28.36 21.35 17.71
C GLY A 328 28.06 20.68 16.36
N THR A 329 28.65 19.54 16.11
CA THR A 329 28.34 18.72 14.94
C THR A 329 27.02 17.99 15.20
N PRO A 330 25.98 18.17 14.36
CA PRO A 330 24.75 17.40 14.48
C PRO A 330 25.06 15.90 14.52
N THR A 331 24.51 15.20 15.50
CA THR A 331 24.72 13.74 15.66
C THR A 331 23.59 13.00 14.95
N GLN A 332 23.95 12.19 13.97
CA GLN A 332 22.99 11.30 13.30
C GLN A 332 22.69 10.10 14.18
N LEU A 333 21.42 9.77 14.32
CA LEU A 333 20.93 8.62 15.09
C LEU A 333 20.71 7.39 14.21
N THR A 334 20.85 6.21 14.81
CA THR A 334 20.38 4.96 14.19
C THR A 334 18.85 4.99 14.16
N THR A 335 18.27 4.89 12.97
CA THR A 335 16.84 5.08 12.72
C THR A 335 16.20 3.82 12.17
N THR A 336 15.00 3.50 12.62
CA THR A 336 14.15 2.40 12.11
C THR A 336 12.81 2.98 11.68
N LEU A 337 12.36 2.66 10.46
CA LEU A 337 11.04 3.03 9.96
C LEU A 337 10.02 2.00 10.44
N LEU A 338 9.01 2.41 11.19
CA LEU A 338 7.84 1.59 11.55
C LEU A 338 6.70 1.80 10.55
N SER A 339 6.46 3.05 10.15
CA SER A 339 5.48 3.43 9.12
C SER A 339 5.87 4.77 8.50
N GLN A 340 5.15 5.23 7.47
CA GLN A 340 5.37 6.58 6.90
C GLN A 340 5.04 7.71 7.89
N GLN A 341 4.45 7.39 9.02
CA GLN A 341 4.09 8.32 10.10
C GLN A 341 4.94 8.15 11.35
N VAL A 342 5.70 7.04 11.47
CA VAL A 342 6.44 6.71 12.70
C VAL A 342 7.85 6.24 12.40
N LEU A 343 8.82 6.93 13.01
CA LEU A 343 10.22 6.49 13.08
C LEU A 343 10.57 6.18 14.54
N GLU A 344 11.49 5.26 14.72
CA GLU A 344 12.23 5.08 15.97
C GLU A 344 13.69 5.45 15.76
N ALA A 345 14.26 6.20 16.70
CA ALA A 345 15.67 6.58 16.67
C ALA A 345 16.32 6.28 18.03
N THR A 346 17.52 5.68 18.00
CA THR A 346 18.26 5.32 19.22
C THR A 346 19.37 6.33 19.45
N ILE A 347 19.41 6.93 20.65
CA ILE A 347 20.52 7.77 21.09
C ILE A 347 21.56 6.87 21.74
N PRO A 348 22.81 6.81 21.27
CA PRO A 348 23.83 6.05 21.96
C PRO A 348 24.00 6.51 23.42
N SER A 349 24.01 5.59 24.38
CA SER A 349 24.20 5.93 25.80
C SER A 349 25.54 6.59 26.10
N THR A 350 26.51 6.45 25.19
CA THR A 350 27.84 7.07 25.24
C THR A 350 27.90 8.39 24.45
N SER A 351 26.77 8.91 23.97
CA SER A 351 26.74 10.17 23.23
C SER A 351 27.10 11.34 24.17
N PRO A 352 28.02 12.24 23.79
CA PRO A 352 28.32 13.44 24.57
C PRO A 352 27.10 14.31 24.85
N LEU A 353 26.08 14.24 23.99
CA LEU A 353 24.84 15.02 24.11
C LEU A 353 23.94 14.59 25.28
N VAL A 354 24.22 13.42 25.88
CA VAL A 354 23.48 12.93 27.05
C VAL A 354 24.34 12.83 28.31
N GLU A 355 25.55 13.37 28.30
CA GLU A 355 26.44 13.41 29.47
C GLU A 355 26.07 14.51 30.46
N TYR A 356 25.42 15.59 29.99
CA TYR A 356 25.08 16.75 30.80
C TYR A 356 23.63 17.15 30.61
N PRO A 357 22.99 17.80 31.59
CA PRO A 357 21.66 18.37 31.45
C PRO A 357 21.64 19.39 30.32
N ALA A 358 20.76 19.18 29.33
CA ALA A 358 20.65 20.03 28.15
C ALA A 358 19.25 19.91 27.54
N THR A 359 18.85 20.90 26.74
CA THR A 359 17.74 20.74 25.80
C THR A 359 18.31 20.42 24.43
N LEU A 360 17.83 19.37 23.82
CA LEU A 360 18.25 18.90 22.52
C LEU A 360 17.15 19.14 21.49
N CYS A 361 17.57 19.46 20.27
CA CYS A 361 16.73 19.66 19.11
C CYS A 361 16.84 18.44 18.20
N LEU A 362 15.71 17.89 17.78
CA LEU A 362 15.62 16.74 16.88
C LEU A 362 15.03 17.17 15.55
N PHE A 363 15.67 16.74 14.47
CA PHE A 363 15.25 17.00 13.10
C PHE A 363 15.18 15.69 12.33
N VAL A 364 14.29 15.64 11.34
CA VAL A 364 14.21 14.55 10.36
C VAL A 364 14.45 15.13 8.97
N THR A 365 15.32 14.51 8.19
CA THR A 365 15.55 14.87 6.79
C THR A 365 15.31 13.65 5.90
N ASN A 366 14.64 13.86 4.76
CA ASN A 366 14.60 12.87 3.70
C ASN A 366 15.76 13.13 2.73
N PRO A 367 16.44 12.10 2.21
CA PRO A 367 17.49 12.30 1.23
C PRO A 367 16.91 12.98 -0.02
N ALA A 368 17.63 13.96 -0.56
CA ALA A 368 17.25 14.59 -1.81
C ALA A 368 17.28 13.57 -2.95
N PRO A 369 16.23 13.51 -3.81
CA PRO A 369 16.29 12.74 -5.04
C PRO A 369 17.44 13.26 -5.93
N PRO A 370 18.01 12.40 -6.80
CA PRO A 370 18.97 12.87 -7.77
C PRO A 370 18.39 14.05 -8.57
N ASN A 371 19.10 15.18 -8.62
CA ASN A 371 18.72 16.43 -9.30
C ASN A 371 17.65 17.30 -8.60
N ASN A 372 17.36 17.12 -7.32
CA ASN A 372 16.48 17.99 -6.55
C ASN A 372 17.27 18.69 -5.43
N PRO A 373 16.94 19.97 -5.06
CA PRO A 373 17.60 20.65 -3.94
C PRO A 373 17.38 19.88 -2.63
N ALA A 374 18.29 20.07 -1.69
CA ALA A 374 18.17 19.51 -0.34
C ALA A 374 16.79 19.81 0.24
N GLN A 375 16.14 18.79 0.78
CA GLN A 375 14.81 18.97 1.37
C GLN A 375 14.91 19.76 2.67
N VAL A 376 13.89 20.58 2.93
CA VAL A 376 13.77 21.28 4.21
C VAL A 376 13.56 20.23 5.31
N PRO A 377 14.38 20.21 6.38
CA PRO A 377 14.17 19.30 7.49
C PRO A 377 12.81 19.50 8.14
N GLY A 378 12.16 18.40 8.54
CA GLY A 378 11.02 18.45 9.45
C GLY A 378 11.49 18.66 10.87
N GLY A 379 10.74 19.44 11.66
CA GLY A 379 11.08 19.83 13.02
C GLY A 379 11.28 21.32 13.17
N PRO A 380 11.90 21.80 14.28
CA PRO A 380 12.46 20.99 15.37
C PRO A 380 11.41 20.40 16.30
N ALA A 381 11.71 19.24 16.87
CA ALA A 381 11.11 18.78 18.12
C ALA A 381 12.18 18.86 19.21
N THR A 382 11.77 19.21 20.43
CA THR A 382 12.71 19.34 21.55
C THR A 382 12.50 18.25 22.58
N PHE A 383 13.59 17.78 23.18
CA PHE A 383 13.55 16.94 24.37
C PHE A 383 14.65 17.37 25.35
N THR A 384 14.45 17.03 26.62
CA THR A 384 15.33 17.51 27.69
C THR A 384 16.12 16.35 28.27
N VAL A 385 17.42 16.55 28.44
CA VAL A 385 18.29 15.70 29.27
C VAL A 385 18.32 16.28 30.66
N LEU A 386 17.83 15.53 31.67
CA LEU A 386 17.82 15.93 33.08
C LEU A 386 19.04 15.41 33.81
N SER A 387 19.43 16.08 34.91
CA SER A 387 20.49 15.57 35.78
C SER A 387 20.10 14.23 36.43
N SER A 388 21.07 13.39 36.72
CA SER A 388 20.86 12.09 37.38
C SER A 388 20.25 12.19 38.78
N GLY A 389 20.34 13.36 39.43
CA GLY A 389 19.70 13.63 40.74
C GLY A 389 18.30 14.23 40.66
N ALA A 390 17.82 14.59 39.47
CA ALA A 390 16.48 15.15 39.33
C ALA A 390 15.40 14.09 39.54
N MET A 391 14.29 14.49 40.16
CA MET A 391 13.05 13.70 40.15
C MET A 391 12.45 13.78 38.74
N ALA A 392 12.16 12.64 38.10
CA ALA A 392 11.68 12.66 36.72
C ALA A 392 10.75 11.48 36.41
N ILE A 393 9.67 11.76 35.65
CA ILE A 393 8.85 10.75 34.97
C ILE A 393 9.48 10.49 33.60
N THR A 394 9.75 9.23 33.31
CA THR A 394 10.26 8.79 32.00
C THR A 394 9.23 8.06 31.16
N ALA A 395 8.25 7.39 31.80
CA ALA A 395 7.14 6.72 31.12
C ALA A 395 5.92 6.62 32.03
N ILE A 396 4.73 6.65 31.41
CA ILE A 396 3.46 6.24 32.01
C ILE A 396 2.84 5.20 31.09
N THR A 397 2.44 4.06 31.64
CA THR A 397 1.83 2.96 30.90
C THR A 397 0.62 2.41 31.66
N ASN A 398 -0.27 1.74 30.96
CA ASN A 398 -1.28 0.89 31.58
C ASN A 398 -0.59 -0.20 32.43
N ALA A 399 -0.96 -0.36 33.69
CA ALA A 399 -0.26 -1.26 34.63
C ALA A 399 -0.46 -2.76 34.33
N ALA A 400 -1.43 -3.11 33.51
CA ALA A 400 -1.70 -4.49 33.11
C ALA A 400 -1.03 -4.87 31.79
N SER A 401 -1.03 -3.98 30.82
CA SER A 401 -0.49 -4.23 29.47
C SER A 401 0.94 -3.77 29.29
N TYR A 402 1.41 -2.81 30.09
CA TYR A 402 2.66 -2.05 29.91
C TYR A 402 2.76 -1.30 28.58
N LEU A 403 1.61 -1.08 27.92
CA LEU A 403 1.53 -0.26 26.72
C LEU A 403 1.27 1.20 27.09
N LEU A 404 1.66 2.11 26.20
CA LEU A 404 1.33 3.54 26.30
C LEU A 404 -0.17 3.78 26.10
N ARG A 405 -0.82 2.88 25.36
CA ARG A 405 -2.27 2.86 25.09
C ARG A 405 -2.70 1.55 24.47
N ALA A 406 -3.99 1.25 24.55
CA ALA A 406 -4.63 0.14 23.85
C ALA A 406 -4.79 0.44 22.34
N THR A 407 -4.85 -0.62 21.52
CA THR A 407 -5.02 -0.49 20.08
C THR A 407 -6.44 -0.12 19.71
N GLN A 408 -6.64 0.95 18.95
CA GLN A 408 -7.94 1.28 18.40
C GLN A 408 -8.37 0.25 17.35
N VAL A 409 -9.59 -0.25 17.46
CA VAL A 409 -10.23 -1.19 16.53
C VAL A 409 -11.58 -0.68 16.04
N GLY A 410 -12.01 0.48 16.52
CA GLY A 410 -13.20 1.17 16.07
C GLY A 410 -13.09 1.72 14.65
N THR A 411 -14.22 2.13 14.09
CA THR A 411 -14.30 2.65 12.70
C THR A 411 -13.84 4.08 12.55
N ASN A 412 -13.75 4.85 13.65
CA ASN A 412 -13.21 6.20 13.62
C ASN A 412 -11.67 6.17 13.57
N PRO A 413 -11.02 7.16 12.93
CA PRO A 413 -9.58 7.32 13.02
C PRO A 413 -9.13 7.48 14.48
N ASP A 414 -7.97 6.89 14.84
CA ASP A 414 -7.39 7.11 16.17
C ASP A 414 -6.95 8.57 16.30
N PRO A 415 -7.53 9.35 17.23
CA PRO A 415 -7.15 10.75 17.42
C PRO A 415 -5.80 10.92 18.12
N ILE A 416 -5.21 9.82 18.63
CA ILE A 416 -3.96 9.85 19.38
C ILE A 416 -2.80 9.46 18.47
N ALA A 417 -1.79 10.32 18.39
CA ALA A 417 -0.59 10.02 17.62
C ALA A 417 0.20 8.84 18.24
N ASP A 418 0.87 8.08 17.38
CA ASP A 418 1.72 6.98 17.86
C ASP A 418 2.80 7.50 18.82
N GLY A 419 3.15 6.71 19.85
CA GLY A 419 4.08 7.11 20.89
C GLY A 419 3.50 8.00 21.99
N GLN A 420 2.28 8.53 21.85
CA GLN A 420 1.61 9.24 22.95
C GLN A 420 0.96 8.28 23.93
N THR A 421 1.06 8.61 25.21
CA THR A 421 0.37 7.89 26.29
C THR A 421 -1.09 8.32 26.35
N ALA A 422 -1.98 7.35 26.45
CA ALA A 422 -3.37 7.58 26.81
C ALA A 422 -3.65 7.05 28.21
N VAL A 423 -4.68 7.59 28.85
CA VAL A 423 -5.21 7.12 30.14
C VAL A 423 -6.73 7.16 30.13
N SER A 424 -7.35 6.20 30.79
CA SER A 424 -8.79 6.11 30.95
C SER A 424 -9.19 6.39 32.41
N PRO A 425 -10.33 7.03 32.70
CA PRO A 425 -10.80 7.20 34.07
C PRO A 425 -10.83 5.89 34.82
N GLY A 426 -10.35 5.89 36.08
CA GLY A 426 -10.26 4.70 36.91
C GLY A 426 -9.19 3.67 36.50
N GLU A 427 -8.40 3.92 35.46
CA GLU A 427 -7.32 3.02 35.02
C GLU A 427 -6.23 2.91 36.08
N ILE A 428 -5.71 1.70 36.29
CA ILE A 428 -4.49 1.50 37.07
C ILE A 428 -3.30 1.69 36.14
N ILE A 429 -2.45 2.67 36.42
CA ILE A 429 -1.26 3.02 35.64
C ILE A 429 0.03 2.71 36.40
N SER A 430 1.11 2.46 35.64
CA SER A 430 2.46 2.42 36.16
C SER A 430 3.23 3.65 35.65
N ILE A 431 3.72 4.47 36.55
CA ILE A 431 4.55 5.64 36.32
C ILE A 431 6.00 5.22 36.56
N PHE A 432 6.82 5.22 35.54
CA PHE A 432 8.24 4.89 35.61
C PHE A 432 9.08 6.18 35.60
N GLY A 433 10.20 6.14 36.31
CA GLY A 433 11.08 7.30 36.38
C GLY A 433 12.26 7.11 37.30
N GLN A 434 12.77 8.20 37.83
CA GLN A 434 13.82 8.21 38.84
C GLN A 434 13.47 9.14 40.01
N ASN A 435 13.92 8.78 41.17
CA ASN A 435 13.72 9.52 42.41
C ASN A 435 12.23 9.82 42.72
N LEU A 436 11.33 8.92 42.23
CA LEU A 436 9.86 9.08 42.39
C LEU A 436 9.35 8.78 43.77
N GLY A 437 10.16 8.15 44.65
CA GLY A 437 9.78 7.72 45.96
C GLY A 437 10.96 7.12 46.73
N PRO A 438 10.71 6.40 47.86
CA PRO A 438 11.73 5.79 48.68
C PRO A 438 12.48 4.68 47.92
N ILE A 439 13.73 4.42 48.31
CA ILE A 439 14.59 3.36 47.71
C ILE A 439 14.00 1.98 47.90
N VAL A 440 13.31 1.73 49.04
CA VAL A 440 12.62 0.47 49.35
C VAL A 440 11.19 0.54 48.85
N VAL A 441 10.78 -0.47 48.09
CA VAL A 441 9.39 -0.58 47.60
C VAL A 441 8.44 -0.64 48.79
N ASP A 442 7.51 0.32 48.89
CA ASP A 442 6.50 0.35 49.93
C ASP A 442 5.12 0.06 49.30
N THR A 443 4.45 -0.97 49.82
CA THR A 443 3.03 -1.20 49.53
C THR A 443 2.22 -0.24 50.37
N VAL A 444 1.57 0.71 49.72
CA VAL A 444 0.82 1.77 50.39
C VAL A 444 -0.38 1.15 51.16
N PRO A 445 -0.46 1.31 52.48
CA PRO A 445 -1.57 0.76 53.25
C PRO A 445 -2.86 1.55 52.95
N LEU A 446 -3.99 0.82 53.00
CA LEU A 446 -5.31 1.44 52.94
C LEU A 446 -5.54 2.38 54.12
N THR A 447 -6.12 3.53 53.84
CA THR A 447 -6.64 4.45 54.85
C THR A 447 -8.14 4.23 55.05
N THR A 448 -8.65 4.50 56.23
CA THR A 448 -10.10 4.41 56.51
C THR A 448 -10.61 5.77 56.95
N VAL A 449 -11.47 6.37 56.11
CA VAL A 449 -12.14 7.63 56.43
C VAL A 449 -13.64 7.38 56.54
N VAL A 450 -14.21 7.70 57.71
CA VAL A 450 -15.65 7.49 57.98
C VAL A 450 -16.16 6.09 57.63
N GLY A 451 -15.34 5.05 57.89
CA GLY A 451 -15.69 3.64 57.63
C GLY A 451 -15.50 3.17 56.16
N VAL A 452 -15.06 4.04 55.26
CA VAL A 452 -14.73 3.70 53.89
C VAL A 452 -13.22 3.48 53.77
N GLN A 453 -12.82 2.33 53.25
CA GLN A 453 -11.41 2.05 52.93
C GLN A 453 -11.05 2.59 51.56
N SER A 454 -9.92 3.28 51.46
CA SER A 454 -9.40 3.80 50.20
C SER A 454 -7.87 3.82 50.21
N PHE A 455 -7.27 3.79 49.02
CA PHE A 455 -5.86 4.14 48.83
C PHE A 455 -5.69 5.66 49.00
N PRO A 456 -4.62 6.11 49.70
CA PRO A 456 -4.38 7.54 49.90
C PRO A 456 -3.91 8.23 48.64
N THR A 457 -4.26 9.50 48.47
CA THR A 457 -3.78 10.38 47.42
C THR A 457 -2.48 11.12 47.79
N SER A 458 -2.02 10.93 49.04
CA SER A 458 -0.78 11.50 49.58
C SER A 458 -0.12 10.48 50.49
N VAL A 459 1.13 10.11 50.19
CA VAL A 459 1.90 9.11 50.94
C VAL A 459 3.07 9.82 51.63
N PRO A 460 3.17 9.76 52.99
CA PRO A 460 4.27 10.37 53.70
C PRO A 460 5.64 9.88 53.21
N ASP A 461 6.61 10.76 53.12
CA ASP A 461 7.99 10.38 52.86
C ASP A 461 8.60 9.73 54.10
N PRO A 462 9.02 8.45 54.08
CA PRO A 462 9.58 7.79 55.24
C PRO A 462 10.94 8.39 55.67
N SER A 463 11.62 9.11 54.80
CA SER A 463 12.90 9.80 55.08
C SER A 463 12.68 11.21 55.64
N ASN A 464 11.53 11.82 55.39
CA ASN A 464 11.18 13.16 55.86
C ASN A 464 9.65 13.28 56.07
N THR A 465 9.19 13.01 57.29
CA THR A 465 7.78 12.98 57.64
C THR A 465 7.02 14.29 57.47
N ASN A 466 7.72 15.42 57.18
CA ASN A 466 7.08 16.68 56.83
C ASN A 466 6.70 16.77 55.32
N ASN A 467 7.18 15.85 54.52
CA ASN A 467 6.92 15.75 53.11
C ASN A 467 6.01 14.56 52.79
N SER A 468 5.38 14.62 51.62
CA SER A 468 4.57 13.51 51.11
C SER A 468 4.60 13.47 49.60
N PHE A 469 4.60 12.26 49.05
CA PHE A 469 4.49 12.01 47.62
C PHE A 469 3.04 12.11 47.16
N GLN A 470 2.83 12.81 46.04
CA GLN A 470 1.52 12.94 45.40
C GLN A 470 1.70 12.77 43.87
N VAL A 471 0.75 12.12 43.23
CA VAL A 471 0.65 12.11 41.75
C VAL A 471 -0.46 13.07 41.36
N ILE A 472 -0.12 14.09 40.60
CA ILE A 472 -1.00 15.22 40.28
C ILE A 472 -1.33 15.20 38.77
N PHE A 473 -2.62 15.16 38.46
CA PHE A 473 -3.17 15.33 37.13
C PHE A 473 -3.70 16.77 37.00
N THR A 474 -3.25 17.51 36.00
CA THR A 474 -3.72 18.87 35.72
C THR A 474 -4.28 18.95 34.32
N PHE A 475 -5.50 19.42 34.19
CA PHE A 475 -6.22 19.57 32.93
C PHE A 475 -7.01 20.87 32.88
N TRP A 476 -7.41 21.30 31.67
CA TRP A 476 -8.23 22.49 31.48
C TRP A 476 -9.70 22.13 31.68
N ASP A 477 -10.29 22.65 32.73
CA ASP A 477 -11.69 22.41 33.07
C ASP A 477 -12.56 23.59 32.62
N VAL A 478 -13.43 23.33 31.65
CA VAL A 478 -14.39 24.32 31.11
C VAL A 478 -15.62 24.50 31.99
N THR A 479 -15.82 23.65 32.97
CA THR A 479 -16.95 23.71 33.91
C THR A 479 -16.71 24.67 35.06
N LEU A 480 -15.45 25.01 35.31
CA LEU A 480 -15.07 26.05 36.28
C LEU A 480 -15.57 27.43 35.84
N SER A 481 -15.82 28.31 36.80
CA SER A 481 -16.21 29.71 36.53
C SER A 481 -15.26 30.70 37.22
N PRO A 482 -14.32 31.33 36.47
CA PRO A 482 -14.04 31.12 35.04
C PRO A 482 -13.37 29.76 34.73
N PRO A 483 -13.43 29.29 33.47
CA PRO A 483 -12.68 28.11 33.05
C PRO A 483 -11.18 28.27 33.33
N GLY A 484 -10.53 27.17 33.72
CA GLY A 484 -9.11 27.22 34.11
C GLY A 484 -8.50 25.84 34.33
N ASN A 485 -7.23 25.85 34.73
CA ASN A 485 -6.56 24.60 35.11
C ASN A 485 -7.15 24.07 36.41
N HIS A 486 -7.50 22.78 36.38
CA HIS A 486 -7.94 22.00 37.54
C HIS A 486 -6.90 20.93 37.82
N SER A 487 -6.54 20.73 39.05
CA SER A 487 -5.59 19.71 39.49
C SER A 487 -6.26 18.75 40.47
N VAL A 488 -6.12 17.46 40.21
CA VAL A 488 -6.61 16.39 41.05
C VAL A 488 -5.45 15.45 41.40
N THR A 489 -5.54 14.79 42.56
CA THR A 489 -4.50 13.88 43.05
C THR A 489 -4.94 12.44 42.91
N ALA A 490 -4.10 11.61 42.31
CA ALA A 490 -4.38 10.19 42.10
C ALA A 490 -4.10 9.35 43.34
N PRO A 491 -4.92 8.35 43.66
CA PRO A 491 -4.62 7.35 44.66
C PRO A 491 -3.38 6.54 44.32
N ILE A 492 -2.48 6.36 45.27
CA ILE A 492 -1.22 5.64 45.13
C ILE A 492 -1.37 4.23 45.72
N ILE A 493 -1.13 3.21 44.90
CA ILE A 493 -1.20 1.79 45.28
C ILE A 493 0.18 1.27 45.70
N MET A 494 1.22 1.70 44.98
CA MET A 494 2.61 1.31 45.22
C MET A 494 3.52 2.50 44.97
N LEU A 495 4.54 2.66 45.79
CA LEU A 495 5.54 3.73 45.67
C LEU A 495 6.94 3.14 45.82
N SER A 496 7.82 3.49 44.89
CA SER A 496 9.24 3.17 44.93
C SER A 496 10.07 4.27 44.27
N ASN A 497 11.40 4.17 44.35
CA ASN A 497 12.31 5.14 43.75
C ASN A 497 12.18 5.25 42.23
N ASN A 498 11.76 4.19 41.56
CA ASN A 498 11.72 4.14 40.09
C ASN A 498 10.34 3.79 39.51
N GLN A 499 9.33 3.56 40.35
CA GLN A 499 7.98 3.22 39.93
C GLN A 499 6.93 3.64 40.93
N ILE A 500 5.84 4.20 40.45
CA ILE A 500 4.59 4.42 41.19
C ILE A 500 3.47 3.72 40.44
N ASN A 501 2.63 2.96 41.15
CA ASN A 501 1.34 2.52 40.62
C ASN A 501 0.24 3.36 41.23
N ALA A 502 -0.60 3.95 40.41
CA ALA A 502 -1.67 4.85 40.82
C ALA A 502 -2.97 4.56 40.05
N VAL A 503 -4.09 5.03 40.58
CA VAL A 503 -5.38 4.99 39.86
C VAL A 503 -5.62 6.36 39.23
N VAL A 504 -5.94 6.37 37.93
CA VAL A 504 -6.32 7.60 37.22
C VAL A 504 -7.60 8.17 37.79
N PRO A 505 -7.65 9.43 38.20
CA PRO A 505 -8.85 10.04 38.77
C PRO A 505 -10.07 9.96 37.87
N PHE A 506 -11.24 9.64 38.44
CA PHE A 506 -12.48 9.57 37.66
C PHE A 506 -12.97 10.94 37.16
N GLU A 507 -12.51 12.03 37.76
CA GLU A 507 -12.78 13.40 37.28
C GLU A 507 -12.32 13.67 35.85
N LEU A 508 -11.36 12.88 35.36
CA LEU A 508 -10.89 12.98 33.97
C LEU A 508 -11.97 12.64 32.94
N SER A 509 -13.06 11.98 33.32
CA SER A 509 -14.24 11.74 32.48
C SER A 509 -14.80 13.06 31.89
N ALA A 510 -14.67 14.16 32.60
CA ALA A 510 -15.13 15.47 32.15
C ALA A 510 -14.39 16.00 30.89
N VAL A 511 -13.19 15.53 30.61
CA VAL A 511 -12.37 15.99 29.46
C VAL A 511 -12.20 14.93 28.37
N VAL A 512 -12.68 13.72 28.57
CA VAL A 512 -12.66 12.65 27.56
C VAL A 512 -13.40 13.11 26.29
N GLY A 513 -12.77 12.93 25.14
CA GLY A 513 -13.35 13.27 23.83
C GLY A 513 -13.51 14.78 23.55
N THR A 514 -12.99 15.64 24.41
CA THR A 514 -13.00 17.10 24.22
C THR A 514 -11.70 17.60 23.59
N ALA A 515 -11.68 18.86 23.12
CA ALA A 515 -10.47 19.52 22.67
C ALA A 515 -9.41 19.71 23.79
N ASN A 516 -9.80 19.51 25.05
CA ASN A 516 -8.98 19.67 26.25
C ASN A 516 -8.57 18.32 26.87
N SER A 517 -8.60 17.24 26.11
CA SER A 517 -8.22 15.89 26.58
C SER A 517 -6.72 15.73 26.89
N SER A 518 -5.89 16.73 26.57
CA SER A 518 -4.46 16.73 26.95
C SER A 518 -4.30 17.10 28.43
N ILE A 519 -3.60 16.25 29.16
CA ILE A 519 -3.45 16.32 30.60
C ILE A 519 -1.97 16.34 30.95
N SER A 520 -1.57 17.12 31.94
CA SER A 520 -0.23 17.14 32.53
C SER A 520 -0.19 16.26 33.75
N VAL A 521 0.76 15.31 33.82
CA VAL A 521 1.01 14.48 34.99
C VAL A 521 2.35 14.86 35.61
N GLN A 522 2.38 15.04 36.92
CA GLN A 522 3.59 15.29 37.70
C GLN A 522 3.56 14.50 39.03
N VAL A 523 4.73 14.14 39.51
CA VAL A 523 4.90 13.66 40.89
C VAL A 523 5.52 14.78 41.70
N TRP A 524 4.99 15.03 42.87
CA TRP A 524 5.47 16.02 43.85
C TRP A 524 5.85 15.31 45.14
N ASP A 525 7.02 15.63 45.72
CA ASP A 525 7.57 15.04 46.92
C ASP A 525 7.41 15.88 48.20
N GLY A 526 6.67 16.98 48.13
CA GLY A 526 6.53 17.98 49.18
C GLY A 526 7.50 19.14 49.08
N MET A 527 8.51 19.05 48.20
CA MET A 527 9.52 20.10 47.98
C MET A 527 9.72 20.44 46.48
N ALA A 528 9.70 19.42 45.64
CA ALA A 528 9.96 19.57 44.21
C ALA A 528 8.95 18.74 43.41
N SER A 529 8.77 19.08 42.12
CA SER A 529 7.98 18.32 41.17
C SER A 529 8.88 17.71 40.08
N THR A 530 8.42 16.61 39.51
CA THR A 530 9.01 16.06 38.28
C THR A 530 8.82 17.03 37.11
N ASN A 531 9.42 16.69 35.96
CA ASN A 531 8.97 17.21 34.66
C ASN A 531 7.47 16.97 34.47
N ILE A 532 6.85 17.80 33.65
CA ILE A 532 5.50 17.57 33.14
C ILE A 532 5.54 16.39 32.17
N TYR A 533 4.66 15.39 32.37
CA TYR A 533 4.47 14.28 31.46
C TYR A 533 3.08 14.39 30.82
N PRO A 534 2.97 14.57 29.48
CA PRO A 534 1.68 14.73 28.83
C PRO A 534 1.01 13.38 28.60
N VAL A 535 -0.28 13.30 28.88
CA VAL A 535 -1.14 12.15 28.55
C VAL A 535 -2.44 12.63 27.92
N ILE A 536 -3.14 11.75 27.21
CA ILE A 536 -4.44 12.04 26.60
C ILE A 536 -5.52 11.25 27.34
N ALA A 537 -6.58 11.93 27.79
CA ALA A 537 -7.75 11.26 28.34
C ALA A 537 -8.60 10.63 27.24
N ILE A 538 -8.88 9.35 27.38
CA ILE A 538 -9.76 8.56 26.49
C ILE A 538 -10.78 7.78 27.32
N ALA A 539 -11.87 7.36 26.70
CA ALA A 539 -12.94 6.64 27.41
C ALA A 539 -12.44 5.28 27.90
N GLU A 540 -11.77 4.51 27.05
CA GLU A 540 -11.28 3.18 27.40
C GLU A 540 -9.83 2.98 26.93
N ASP A 541 -9.02 2.38 27.80
CA ASP A 541 -7.64 1.92 27.55
C ASP A 541 -7.42 0.51 28.12
N PRO A 542 -8.13 -0.52 27.59
CA PRO A 542 -8.17 -1.84 28.22
C PRO A 542 -6.81 -2.53 28.27
N GLY A 543 -6.42 -2.97 29.46
CA GLY A 543 -5.26 -3.80 29.71
C GLY A 543 -5.64 -5.05 30.51
N LEU A 544 -5.12 -6.23 30.13
CA LEU A 544 -5.34 -7.50 30.84
C LEU A 544 -4.17 -7.81 31.75
N PHE A 545 -4.43 -8.06 33.02
CA PHE A 545 -3.40 -8.54 33.94
C PHE A 545 -2.95 -9.96 33.58
N THR A 546 -1.65 -10.23 33.72
CA THR A 546 -1.05 -11.54 33.47
C THR A 546 -0.38 -12.11 34.72
N LEU A 547 -0.34 -13.44 34.83
CA LEU A 547 0.26 -14.09 36.01
C LEU A 547 1.75 -13.79 36.17
N GLY A 548 2.45 -13.54 35.07
CA GLY A 548 3.87 -13.16 35.06
C GLY A 548 4.12 -11.68 35.35
N GLY A 549 3.10 -10.83 35.32
CA GLY A 549 3.26 -9.38 35.44
C GLY A 549 4.06 -8.74 34.29
N LEU A 550 4.03 -9.34 33.10
CA LEU A 550 4.81 -8.90 31.95
C LEU A 550 3.94 -8.33 30.80
N GLY A 551 2.64 -8.21 31.01
CA GLY A 551 1.69 -7.79 29.98
C GLY A 551 1.44 -8.81 28.87
N THR A 552 2.10 -9.97 28.90
CA THR A 552 1.95 -11.05 27.92
C THR A 552 1.94 -12.43 28.58
N GLY A 553 1.51 -13.46 27.85
CA GLY A 553 1.44 -14.83 28.33
C GLY A 553 0.12 -15.17 29.03
N GLN A 554 0.15 -16.05 30.03
CA GLN A 554 -1.04 -16.50 30.73
C GLN A 554 -1.74 -15.35 31.48
N GLY A 555 -2.99 -15.07 31.12
CA GLY A 555 -3.80 -14.08 31.80
C GLY A 555 -4.03 -14.40 33.30
N ALA A 556 -4.20 -13.36 34.11
CA ALA A 556 -4.66 -13.49 35.48
C ALA A 556 -6.16 -13.86 35.47
N ILE A 557 -6.44 -15.15 35.33
CA ILE A 557 -7.77 -15.70 35.05
C ILE A 557 -8.09 -16.75 36.08
N LEU A 558 -9.33 -16.76 36.57
CA LEU A 558 -9.86 -17.81 37.41
C LEU A 558 -10.91 -18.65 36.68
N ASN A 559 -10.86 -19.96 36.84
CA ASN A 559 -11.93 -20.87 36.46
C ASN A 559 -12.99 -20.87 37.57
N TYR A 560 -14.26 -20.65 37.26
CA TYR A 560 -15.36 -20.73 38.21
C TYR A 560 -16.01 -22.11 38.12
N ASN A 561 -16.11 -22.77 39.28
CA ASN A 561 -16.85 -24.02 39.44
C ASN A 561 -18.24 -23.72 39.97
N SER A 562 -19.26 -23.80 39.14
CA SER A 562 -20.65 -23.51 39.51
C SER A 562 -21.24 -24.51 40.53
N SER A 563 -20.70 -25.73 40.59
CA SER A 563 -21.20 -26.76 41.54
C SER A 563 -20.73 -26.52 42.99
N SER A 564 -19.52 -25.96 43.16
CA SER A 564 -18.93 -25.70 44.47
C SER A 564 -18.89 -24.21 44.86
N GLY A 565 -19.15 -23.30 43.89
CA GLY A 565 -18.97 -21.86 44.07
C GLY A 565 -17.52 -21.41 44.21
N SER A 566 -16.56 -22.29 43.91
CA SER A 566 -15.13 -22.03 44.12
C SER A 566 -14.42 -21.53 42.87
N TYR A 567 -13.31 -20.83 43.08
CA TYR A 567 -12.44 -20.29 42.03
C TYR A 567 -11.08 -20.98 42.10
N THR A 568 -10.52 -21.30 40.92
CA THR A 568 -9.17 -21.85 40.81
C THR A 568 -8.42 -21.14 39.70
N ILE A 569 -7.10 -20.94 39.85
CA ILE A 569 -6.28 -20.25 38.83
C ILE A 569 -6.27 -21.05 37.54
N ASN A 570 -6.60 -20.40 36.42
CA ASN A 570 -6.47 -20.97 35.08
C ASN A 570 -4.99 -21.15 34.70
N SER A 571 -4.64 -22.30 34.21
CA SER A 571 -3.29 -22.63 33.78
C SER A 571 -3.29 -23.84 32.83
N ALA A 572 -2.17 -24.15 32.21
CA ALA A 572 -2.02 -25.34 31.38
C ALA A 572 -2.36 -26.67 32.11
N LYS A 573 -2.20 -26.71 33.46
CA LYS A 573 -2.56 -27.86 34.32
C LYS A 573 -3.98 -27.81 34.86
N ASN A 574 -4.64 -26.67 34.71
CA ASN A 574 -5.99 -26.41 35.19
C ASN A 574 -6.76 -25.59 34.17
N ALA A 575 -6.93 -26.16 32.98
CA ALA A 575 -7.59 -25.51 31.85
C ALA A 575 -9.11 -25.39 32.09
N ALA A 576 -9.72 -24.32 31.61
CA ALA A 576 -11.16 -24.09 31.71
C ALA A 576 -11.93 -25.02 30.76
N PRO A 577 -13.00 -25.69 31.24
CA PRO A 577 -13.89 -26.41 30.34
C PRO A 577 -14.63 -25.48 29.37
N ARG A 578 -14.87 -25.95 28.15
CA ARG A 578 -15.75 -25.27 27.20
C ARG A 578 -17.16 -25.14 27.80
N GLY A 579 -17.79 -23.99 27.63
CA GLY A 579 -19.09 -23.66 28.20
C GLY A 579 -19.04 -23.28 29.68
N SER A 580 -17.88 -23.35 30.36
CA SER A 580 -17.72 -22.88 31.75
C SER A 580 -17.50 -21.37 31.80
N THR A 581 -17.74 -20.80 33.00
CA THR A 581 -17.43 -19.41 33.28
C THR A 581 -15.98 -19.25 33.70
N ILE A 582 -15.30 -18.26 33.17
CA ILE A 582 -14.00 -17.77 33.61
C ILE A 582 -14.12 -16.32 34.07
N VAL A 583 -13.24 -15.94 35.00
CA VAL A 583 -13.12 -14.59 35.56
C VAL A 583 -11.79 -14.01 35.09
N ILE A 584 -11.82 -12.88 34.41
CA ILE A 584 -10.67 -12.18 33.89
C ILE A 584 -10.47 -10.89 34.67
N TYR A 585 -9.23 -10.55 35.01
CA TYR A 585 -8.89 -9.28 35.64
C TYR A 585 -8.26 -8.32 34.62
N ALA A 586 -8.77 -7.08 34.61
CA ALA A 586 -8.42 -6.02 33.68
C ALA A 586 -8.39 -4.65 34.38
N THR A 587 -7.93 -3.63 33.65
CA THR A 587 -8.07 -2.21 34.00
C THR A 587 -8.34 -1.39 32.76
N GLY A 588 -8.68 -0.09 32.88
CA GLY A 588 -8.82 0.84 31.76
C GLY A 588 -10.08 0.61 30.93
N LEU A 589 -11.18 0.17 31.53
CA LEU A 589 -12.48 0.01 30.85
C LEU A 589 -13.43 1.18 31.06
N GLY A 590 -12.92 2.32 31.52
CA GLY A 590 -13.67 3.57 31.63
C GLY A 590 -14.54 3.66 32.89
N ASP A 591 -15.56 4.51 32.77
CA ASP A 591 -16.43 4.86 33.89
C ASP A 591 -17.27 3.69 34.43
N LEU A 592 -17.55 3.75 35.73
CA LEU A 592 -18.45 2.83 36.41
C LEU A 592 -19.86 3.44 36.52
N SER A 593 -20.88 2.60 36.58
CA SER A 593 -22.30 2.99 36.66
C SER A 593 -22.65 3.82 37.88
N SER A 594 -21.87 3.70 38.93
CA SER A 594 -21.97 4.54 40.14
C SER A 594 -20.69 5.37 40.25
N PRO A 595 -20.77 6.70 40.37
CA PRO A 595 -19.60 7.51 40.65
C PRO A 595 -18.94 7.08 41.96
N LEU A 596 -17.73 6.58 41.89
CA LEU A 596 -16.93 6.23 43.06
C LEU A 596 -15.90 7.33 43.33
N ALA A 597 -15.60 7.58 44.59
CA ALA A 597 -14.46 8.41 44.93
C ALA A 597 -13.16 7.66 44.59
N ASP A 598 -12.13 8.41 44.25
CA ASP A 598 -10.85 7.86 43.85
C ASP A 598 -10.21 6.99 44.92
N GLY A 599 -9.69 5.85 44.49
CA GLY A 599 -9.00 4.91 45.38
C GLY A 599 -9.89 4.11 46.33
N VAL A 600 -11.19 4.31 46.31
CA VAL A 600 -12.16 3.57 47.15
C VAL A 600 -12.14 2.09 46.82
N ILE A 601 -12.34 1.25 47.83
CA ILE A 601 -12.57 -0.18 47.66
C ILE A 601 -14.00 -0.39 47.17
N ALA A 602 -14.12 -0.87 45.95
CA ALA A 602 -15.37 -0.98 45.21
C ALA A 602 -16.23 -2.18 45.64
N ASN A 603 -17.52 -2.10 45.32
CA ASN A 603 -18.46 -3.20 45.44
C ASN A 603 -18.64 -3.88 44.06
N ALA A 604 -19.01 -5.15 44.06
CA ALA A 604 -19.27 -5.90 42.84
C ALA A 604 -20.55 -5.47 42.07
N SER A 605 -21.27 -4.46 42.55
CA SER A 605 -22.44 -3.88 41.88
C SER A 605 -22.10 -2.76 40.86
N ASP A 606 -20.86 -2.25 40.90
CA ASP A 606 -20.43 -1.11 40.09
C ASP A 606 -19.94 -1.62 38.72
N VAL A 607 -20.84 -1.62 37.74
CA VAL A 607 -20.57 -2.14 36.39
C VAL A 607 -19.96 -1.06 35.49
N VAL A 608 -19.18 -1.48 34.50
CA VAL A 608 -18.67 -0.61 33.45
C VAL A 608 -19.83 -0.05 32.61
N THR A 609 -19.79 1.23 32.25
CA THR A 609 -20.86 1.90 31.50
C THR A 609 -20.84 1.56 30.02
N ASP A 610 -19.65 1.42 29.45
CA ASP A 610 -19.47 1.15 28.04
C ASP A 610 -19.48 -0.35 27.70
N PRO A 611 -19.82 -0.72 26.45
CA PRO A 611 -19.88 -2.12 26.04
C PRO A 611 -18.52 -2.81 26.15
N VAL A 612 -18.47 -3.95 26.83
CA VAL A 612 -17.29 -4.80 26.94
C VAL A 612 -17.48 -6.06 26.10
N GLN A 613 -16.51 -6.36 25.25
CA GLN A 613 -16.49 -7.55 24.41
C GLN A 613 -15.28 -8.40 24.75
N VAL A 614 -15.46 -9.72 24.78
CA VAL A 614 -14.40 -10.70 25.01
C VAL A 614 -14.31 -11.61 23.79
N THR A 615 -13.09 -11.85 23.33
CA THR A 615 -12.81 -12.80 22.24
C THR A 615 -11.81 -13.84 22.73
N ILE A 616 -12.15 -15.12 22.60
CA ILE A 616 -11.31 -16.26 23.00
C ILE A 616 -11.04 -17.10 21.76
N GLY A 617 -9.76 -17.28 21.38
CA GLY A 617 -9.37 -18.04 20.17
C GLY A 617 -10.01 -17.51 18.88
N GLY A 618 -10.23 -16.22 18.78
CA GLY A 618 -10.91 -15.58 17.66
C GLY A 618 -12.44 -15.68 17.66
N GLN A 619 -13.05 -16.33 18.66
CA GLN A 619 -14.50 -16.46 18.80
C GLN A 619 -15.04 -15.50 19.87
N PRO A 620 -16.17 -14.81 19.61
CA PRO A 620 -16.81 -13.96 20.62
C PRO A 620 -17.32 -14.81 21.79
N ALA A 621 -17.07 -14.35 23.01
CA ALA A 621 -17.51 -14.97 24.25
C ALA A 621 -18.60 -14.12 24.93
N VAL A 622 -19.59 -14.77 25.53
CA VAL A 622 -20.70 -14.08 26.22
C VAL A 622 -20.19 -13.51 27.54
N VAL A 623 -20.25 -12.18 27.70
CA VAL A 623 -19.93 -11.48 28.92
C VAL A 623 -21.19 -11.45 29.81
N SER A 624 -21.09 -12.02 31.02
CA SER A 624 -22.18 -12.03 31.99
C SER A 624 -22.04 -10.95 33.08
N TYR A 625 -20.83 -10.42 33.25
CA TYR A 625 -20.50 -9.30 34.14
C TYR A 625 -19.23 -8.62 33.65
N ALA A 626 -19.21 -7.30 33.69
CA ALA A 626 -18.01 -6.47 33.55
C ALA A 626 -18.18 -5.28 34.51
N GLY A 627 -17.30 -5.14 35.48
CA GLY A 627 -17.39 -4.09 36.50
C GLY A 627 -16.28 -4.20 37.52
N ALA A 628 -16.37 -3.39 38.55
CA ALA A 628 -15.39 -3.38 39.63
C ALA A 628 -15.22 -4.77 40.27
N ALA A 629 -13.98 -5.16 40.53
CA ALA A 629 -13.68 -6.37 41.31
C ALA A 629 -14.00 -6.11 42.79
N GLY A 630 -15.09 -6.67 43.29
CA GLY A 630 -15.57 -6.42 44.67
C GLY A 630 -14.49 -6.68 45.72
N GLY A 631 -14.31 -5.75 46.65
CA GLY A 631 -13.26 -5.80 47.67
C GLY A 631 -11.87 -5.38 47.19
N SER A 632 -11.76 -4.83 45.95
CA SER A 632 -10.53 -4.31 45.38
C SER A 632 -10.67 -2.82 45.08
N VAL A 633 -9.57 -2.14 44.77
CA VAL A 633 -9.61 -0.73 44.37
C VAL A 633 -10.50 -0.52 43.14
N ALA A 634 -11.30 0.54 43.16
CA ALA A 634 -12.05 1.00 41.97
C ALA A 634 -11.05 1.30 40.85
N GLY A 635 -11.10 0.51 39.77
CA GLY A 635 -10.08 0.53 38.72
C GLY A 635 -9.55 -0.86 38.37
N LEU A 636 -9.58 -1.80 39.35
CA LEU A 636 -9.45 -3.21 39.03
C LEU A 636 -10.82 -3.74 38.55
N ILE A 637 -10.90 -4.11 37.31
CA ILE A 637 -12.10 -4.59 36.65
C ILE A 637 -12.12 -6.12 36.60
N GLN A 638 -13.25 -6.70 36.99
CA GLN A 638 -13.56 -8.11 36.84
C GLN A 638 -14.49 -8.32 35.66
N ILE A 639 -14.16 -9.29 34.81
CA ILE A 639 -14.99 -9.67 33.66
C ILE A 639 -15.32 -11.16 33.78
N ASN A 640 -16.61 -11.48 33.91
CA ASN A 640 -17.08 -12.87 33.88
C ASN A 640 -17.57 -13.19 32.48
N THR A 641 -16.98 -14.21 31.86
CA THR A 641 -17.34 -14.61 30.52
C THR A 641 -17.45 -16.11 30.38
N ILE A 642 -18.28 -16.55 29.42
CA ILE A 642 -18.50 -17.97 29.12
C ILE A 642 -17.56 -18.39 28.01
N VAL A 643 -16.76 -19.42 28.26
CA VAL A 643 -15.88 -20.02 27.23
C VAL A 643 -16.73 -20.56 26.07
N PRO A 644 -16.52 -20.15 24.82
CA PRO A 644 -17.31 -20.64 23.69
C PRO A 644 -17.28 -22.16 23.60
N PRO A 645 -18.44 -22.83 23.41
CA PRO A 645 -18.50 -24.30 23.42
C PRO A 645 -17.83 -24.94 22.20
N THR A 646 -17.63 -24.17 21.12
CA THR A 646 -17.06 -24.65 19.85
C THR A 646 -15.57 -24.36 19.71
N ILE A 647 -14.94 -23.74 20.72
CA ILE A 647 -13.52 -23.38 20.64
C ILE A 647 -12.61 -24.60 20.64
N SER A 648 -11.51 -24.54 19.89
CA SER A 648 -10.48 -25.59 19.95
C SER A 648 -9.74 -25.54 21.30
N PRO A 649 -9.59 -26.68 22.00
CA PRO A 649 -8.81 -26.75 23.22
C PRO A 649 -7.34 -26.38 22.99
N GLY A 650 -6.69 -25.85 24.02
CA GLY A 650 -5.27 -25.51 23.97
C GLY A 650 -4.80 -24.88 25.27
N THR A 651 -3.51 -24.96 25.53
CA THR A 651 -2.89 -24.38 26.74
C THR A 651 -2.57 -22.91 26.61
N THR A 652 -2.63 -22.35 25.37
CA THR A 652 -2.28 -20.96 25.04
C THR A 652 -3.26 -20.38 24.02
N VAL A 653 -4.55 -20.51 24.30
CA VAL A 653 -5.60 -19.94 23.45
C VAL A 653 -5.61 -18.42 23.61
N SER A 654 -5.61 -17.67 22.53
CA SER A 654 -5.58 -16.20 22.55
C SER A 654 -6.80 -15.62 23.26
N LEU A 655 -6.59 -14.60 24.06
CA LEU A 655 -7.63 -13.85 24.77
C LEU A 655 -7.46 -12.36 24.48
N THR A 656 -8.53 -11.69 24.07
CA THR A 656 -8.59 -10.23 23.96
C THR A 656 -9.87 -9.70 24.57
N VAL A 657 -9.79 -8.49 25.12
CA VAL A 657 -10.92 -7.71 25.61
C VAL A 657 -10.95 -6.40 24.86
N SER A 658 -12.14 -5.96 24.47
CA SER A 658 -12.33 -4.63 23.88
C SER A 658 -13.38 -3.88 24.70
N GLY A 659 -13.13 -2.59 24.93
CA GLY A 659 -14.07 -1.62 25.50
C GLY A 659 -14.50 -0.61 24.45
N GLY A 660 -15.69 -0.03 24.61
CA GLY A 660 -16.21 1.04 23.79
C GLY A 660 -17.18 0.63 22.69
N THR A 661 -17.68 1.63 21.98
CA THR A 661 -18.65 1.46 20.87
C THR A 661 -17.96 0.98 19.60
N ALA A 662 -18.73 0.55 18.59
CA ALA A 662 -18.19 0.16 17.28
C ALA A 662 -17.36 1.26 16.60
N ALA A 663 -17.61 2.53 16.93
CA ALA A 663 -16.88 3.67 16.36
C ALA A 663 -15.54 3.95 17.06
N THR A 664 -15.46 3.74 18.37
CA THR A 664 -14.33 4.17 19.24
C THR A 664 -13.62 3.01 19.92
N ALA A 665 -14.09 1.77 19.74
CA ALA A 665 -13.60 0.61 20.46
C ALA A 665 -12.08 0.48 20.45
N ARG A 666 -11.53 0.17 21.65
CA ARG A 666 -10.12 -0.16 21.84
C ARG A 666 -9.95 -1.57 22.35
N ARG A 667 -8.88 -2.22 21.97
CA ARG A 667 -8.58 -3.61 22.31
C ARG A 667 -7.33 -3.70 23.17
N SER A 668 -7.39 -4.59 24.17
CA SER A 668 -6.26 -4.93 25.04
C SER A 668 -5.05 -5.43 24.25
N GLN A 669 -3.92 -5.51 24.92
CA GLN A 669 -2.67 -6.01 24.37
C GLN A 669 -2.82 -7.40 23.73
N ALA A 670 -1.98 -7.66 22.73
CA ALA A 670 -1.85 -8.98 22.10
C ALA A 670 -1.09 -9.98 23.02
N ASN A 671 -1.11 -11.25 22.63
CA ASN A 671 -0.35 -12.33 23.28
C ASN A 671 -0.73 -12.63 24.75
N VAL A 672 -1.92 -12.25 25.18
CA VAL A 672 -2.52 -12.77 26.40
C VAL A 672 -3.24 -14.07 26.08
N THR A 673 -3.10 -15.08 26.93
CA THR A 673 -3.64 -16.42 26.70
C THR A 673 -4.45 -16.96 27.85
N VAL A 674 -5.34 -17.90 27.54
CA VAL A 674 -6.12 -18.69 28.48
C VAL A 674 -6.00 -20.17 28.15
N ALA A 675 -5.93 -21.04 29.14
CA ALA A 675 -5.92 -22.49 28.92
C ALA A 675 -7.35 -23.03 28.85
N ILE A 676 -7.70 -23.77 27.80
CA ILE A 676 -9.05 -24.34 27.52
C ILE A 676 -8.94 -25.84 27.31
N GLN A 677 -9.90 -26.63 27.87
CA GLN A 677 -10.01 -28.07 27.67
C GLN A 677 -11.33 -28.50 27.03
#